data_a40b99c40f7ef3524f0c7146f61ec667
#
_entry.id   a40b99c40f7ef3524f0c7146f61ec667
#
_cell.length_a   1.000
_cell.length_b   1.000
_cell.length_c   1.000
_cell.angle_alpha   90.00
_cell.angle_beta   90.00
_cell.angle_gamma   90.00
#
_symmetry.space_group_name_H-M   'P 1'
#
loop_
_entity.id
_entity.type
_entity.pdbx_description
1 polymer ?
#
loop_
_entity_poly.entity_id
_entity_poly.type
_entity_poly.pdbx_seq_one_letter_code
_entity_poly.pdbx_strand_id
1 'polypeptide(L)'
;MFELENEKALLTLLNGTLKVQEGETVVVSGTADPATNKVTLSGVTPVVAKSGESANDSDVTIASVPDQLVRVVDSNDETKELQTVGNLEIGKSVFNAKGLQVAPADAAAGVVLNLVDNSKITLIGGETEDSGVLVDGNNNAVKTHVVVGDGSALQLGMAGNAGKQMASFGTVEVQGKLDVAGNGLDTTRYGYEELKASHANAEVNLSNASILASTATLEKGAVNVLNATAHIGTLNPTGGTLFIDPAYVKIENLSGDTFGSSLLVGDGSVVEIGSIADLQTKAAEAGLNPAAFGNGFTVASGESMLALGKAVALGAGGKIVVDAGVDKSGAIGGVPVGDSAYFGNKSLLVVDSAIASGDGAIRANSAADTITVKKDAKLYLVDAKANGTYTIASGFGNTSSTVEGWNGDALITNRLVNAERIAGTDGSVTVKTTAKRASVLYPGISIPNTLDRMIGDKQNDVNSGNAGIKFLSRALEPQFLAEGDVIPTLDGAAQLAYAGGVQSSTITVAQAPVRAIQDHLSLAGKVAQKGTNLHENGFDLWANAIYGSNRTRDFSAGSLDAGYNSDFAGGVIGGDWTFDAGAGKGRVGLALNVGAGDTKSRGDFNSTKNDFDFWGMSLYGGWSMDNVNVVADLGYSASKNELKQDIPSSLGLCGRIKGDVDSSVITAGVKAEYMVKTDVLDVMPHVGVRYMAVKTDSFTTKLDMGGDLFHTDSDLQHVWQFPVGVNLSKTIETESGWKVKPQADLSVVPAAGDTKTKIDVRTPGVNASDSMKRRVMDTTSFDGVFGVEVQKDNVSFGLGYNIQASEHQTGQGVTASFMYKF
;
A
#
# COMPACT_ATOMS: atom_id res chain seq x y z
N MET A 1 24.89 51.99 -45.62
CA MET A 1 25.57 50.89 -44.93
C MET A 1 26.40 51.49 -43.82
N PHE A 2 26.01 51.25 -42.56
CA PHE A 2 26.81 51.73 -41.43
C PHE A 2 27.57 50.51 -40.93
N GLU A 3 28.93 50.57 -41.09
CA GLU A 3 29.81 49.60 -40.45
C GLU A 3 30.04 50.06 -39.04
N LEU A 4 29.74 49.25 -38.08
CA LEU A 4 29.95 49.49 -36.66
C LEU A 4 31.32 48.86 -36.29
N GLU A 5 32.35 49.74 -36.10
CA GLU A 5 33.74 49.29 -35.85
C GLU A 5 34.07 49.05 -34.36
N ASN A 6 33.12 49.14 -33.43
CA ASN A 6 33.45 48.98 -31.98
C ASN A 6 32.34 48.26 -31.24
N GLU A 7 32.76 47.61 -30.15
CA GLU A 7 31.91 46.78 -29.23
C GLU A 7 30.74 47.54 -28.61
N LYS A 8 30.62 48.87 -28.85
CA LYS A 8 29.48 49.70 -28.40
C LYS A 8 29.04 50.59 -29.56
N ALA A 9 28.13 50.15 -30.31
CA ALA A 9 27.56 50.96 -31.37
C ALA A 9 26.21 51.53 -30.94
N LEU A 10 26.10 52.84 -30.85
CA LEU A 10 24.89 53.57 -30.60
C LEU A 10 24.13 53.79 -31.91
N LEU A 11 22.90 53.36 -31.96
CA LEU A 11 22.04 53.59 -33.12
C LEU A 11 20.78 54.35 -32.75
N THR A 12 20.61 55.48 -33.32
CA THR A 12 19.35 56.27 -33.22
C THR A 12 18.50 55.98 -34.42
N LEU A 13 17.33 55.38 -34.22
CA LEU A 13 16.42 55.02 -35.24
C LEU A 13 15.14 55.83 -35.18
N LEU A 14 15.00 56.72 -36.14
CA LEU A 14 13.74 57.33 -36.54
C LEU A 14 13.30 56.64 -37.85
N ASN A 15 12.38 55.69 -37.74
CA ASN A 15 11.81 54.98 -38.89
C ASN A 15 12.84 54.24 -39.81
N GLY A 16 13.68 53.36 -39.28
CA GLY A 16 14.68 52.64 -40.07
C GLY A 16 14.91 51.20 -39.66
N THR A 17 15.52 50.41 -40.57
CA THR A 17 15.94 49.04 -40.36
C THR A 17 17.40 49.02 -39.94
N LEU A 18 17.72 48.32 -38.86
CA LEU A 18 19.06 48.17 -38.31
C LEU A 18 19.67 46.86 -38.65
N LYS A 19 20.95 46.80 -39.06
CA LYS A 19 21.75 45.59 -39.18
C LYS A 19 22.79 45.52 -38.07
N VAL A 20 22.81 44.42 -37.33
CA VAL A 20 23.76 44.18 -36.23
C VAL A 20 24.58 42.90 -36.54
N GLN A 21 25.87 42.92 -36.28
CA GLN A 21 26.74 41.73 -36.40
C GLN A 21 26.60 40.83 -35.15
N GLU A 22 26.80 39.55 -35.33
CA GLU A 22 26.78 38.56 -34.24
C GLU A 22 27.86 38.91 -33.19
N GLY A 23 27.48 38.98 -31.89
CA GLY A 23 28.35 39.31 -30.76
C GLY A 23 28.36 40.77 -30.33
N GLU A 24 27.65 41.65 -31.01
CA GLU A 24 27.57 43.11 -30.62
C GLU A 24 26.34 43.44 -29.77
N THR A 25 26.50 44.37 -28.83
CA THR A 25 25.39 44.88 -28.03
C THR A 25 24.56 45.83 -28.86
N VAL A 26 23.29 45.55 -29.01
CA VAL A 26 22.35 46.48 -29.68
C VAL A 26 21.94 47.57 -28.75
N VAL A 27 22.11 48.81 -29.15
CA VAL A 27 21.66 49.98 -28.44
C VAL A 27 20.48 50.60 -29.15
N VAL A 28 19.37 50.78 -28.42
CA VAL A 28 18.15 51.38 -28.96
C VAL A 28 17.84 52.63 -28.16
N SER A 29 17.65 53.75 -28.83
CA SER A 29 17.26 55.03 -28.20
C SER A 29 15.74 55.17 -28.16
N GLY A 30 15.22 55.57 -26.99
CA GLY A 30 13.82 55.87 -26.76
C GLY A 30 13.59 57.31 -26.36
N THR A 31 12.35 57.77 -26.50
CA THR A 31 11.94 59.09 -25.99
C THR A 31 11.56 58.95 -24.52
N ALA A 32 12.27 59.66 -23.64
CA ALA A 32 11.98 59.67 -22.21
C ALA A 32 11.01 60.78 -21.84
N ASP A 33 10.05 60.50 -20.99
CA ASP A 33 9.21 61.43 -20.27
C ASP A 33 9.55 61.39 -18.77
N PRO A 34 10.35 62.35 -18.29
CA PRO A 34 10.76 62.36 -16.89
C PRO A 34 9.62 62.55 -15.89
N ALA A 35 8.50 63.11 -16.33
CA ALA A 35 7.36 63.41 -15.45
C ALA A 35 6.60 62.08 -15.09
N THR A 36 6.64 61.15 -15.96
CA THR A 36 5.95 59.83 -15.78
C THR A 36 6.92 58.64 -15.61
N ASN A 37 8.22 58.87 -15.64
CA ASN A 37 9.26 57.81 -15.69
C ASN A 37 8.99 56.81 -16.82
N LYS A 38 8.45 57.29 -17.93
CA LYS A 38 8.09 56.51 -19.11
C LYS A 38 9.13 56.66 -20.20
N VAL A 39 9.55 55.58 -20.80
CA VAL A 39 10.36 55.55 -22.02
C VAL A 39 9.57 54.90 -23.13
N THR A 40 9.49 55.51 -24.26
CA THR A 40 8.78 55.00 -25.45
C THR A 40 9.79 54.64 -26.55
N LEU A 41 9.74 53.41 -27.00
CA LEU A 41 10.41 52.90 -28.18
C LEU A 41 9.39 52.77 -29.31
N SER A 42 9.66 53.29 -30.48
CA SER A 42 8.74 53.21 -31.60
C SER A 42 9.46 52.96 -32.92
N GLY A 43 8.91 52.04 -33.73
CA GLY A 43 9.45 51.80 -35.07
C GLY A 43 10.74 50.97 -35.09
N VAL A 44 11.09 50.25 -34.00
CA VAL A 44 12.33 49.48 -33.93
C VAL A 44 12.15 48.13 -34.65
N THR A 45 12.98 47.92 -35.68
CA THR A 45 13.02 46.64 -36.43
C THR A 45 14.47 46.23 -36.63
N PRO A 46 15.14 45.59 -35.64
CA PRO A 46 16.51 45.14 -35.80
C PRO A 46 16.58 43.99 -36.81
N VAL A 47 17.58 44.05 -37.69
CA VAL A 47 17.84 43.08 -38.73
C VAL A 47 19.27 42.59 -38.56
N VAL A 48 19.45 41.29 -38.40
CA VAL A 48 20.80 40.65 -38.31
C VAL A 48 21.20 40.19 -39.72
N ALA A 49 22.36 40.60 -40.19
CA ALA A 49 22.91 40.11 -41.41
C ALA A 49 23.53 38.72 -41.18
N LYS A 50 23.22 37.75 -42.04
CA LYS A 50 23.94 36.46 -42.09
C LYS A 50 25.43 36.73 -42.37
N SER A 51 26.31 36.17 -41.57
CA SER A 51 27.76 36.17 -41.81
C SER A 51 28.06 35.59 -43.20
N GLY A 52 28.62 36.41 -44.06
CA GLY A 52 29.20 35.96 -45.36
C GLY A 52 28.46 36.35 -46.65
N GLU A 53 27.34 37.04 -46.60
CA GLU A 53 26.68 37.48 -47.85
C GLU A 53 26.77 39.02 -48.03
N SER A 54 27.26 39.41 -49.23
CA SER A 54 27.24 40.78 -49.72
C SER A 54 25.80 41.27 -49.85
N ALA A 55 25.49 42.35 -49.15
CA ALA A 55 24.17 42.93 -49.11
C ALA A 55 23.70 43.37 -50.52
N ASN A 56 22.84 42.58 -51.16
CA ASN A 56 21.95 43.04 -52.20
C ASN A 56 20.54 43.33 -51.60
N ASP A 57 20.04 44.46 -51.93
CA ASP A 57 19.02 45.26 -51.30
C ASP A 57 17.58 44.71 -51.22
N SER A 58 17.27 43.45 -51.40
CA SER A 58 15.92 43.00 -51.53
C SER A 58 15.42 41.87 -50.65
N ASP A 59 16.28 41.17 -49.91
CA ASP A 59 15.85 40.06 -49.02
C ASP A 59 16.42 40.15 -47.59
N VAL A 60 15.89 41.10 -46.82
CA VAL A 60 16.27 41.23 -45.44
C VAL A 60 15.33 40.36 -44.60
N THR A 61 15.80 39.19 -44.30
CA THR A 61 15.14 38.37 -43.30
C THR A 61 15.48 38.85 -41.90
N ILE A 62 14.47 39.19 -41.11
CA ILE A 62 14.66 39.52 -39.68
C ILE A 62 15.24 38.26 -39.01
N ALA A 63 16.51 38.31 -38.73
CA ALA A 63 17.13 37.23 -37.96
C ALA A 63 17.06 37.52 -36.46
N SER A 64 16.87 36.48 -35.67
CA SER A 64 16.87 36.58 -34.23
C SER A 64 18.25 36.92 -33.69
N VAL A 65 18.34 37.75 -32.65
CA VAL A 65 19.54 37.93 -31.82
C VAL A 65 19.30 37.30 -30.43
N PRO A 66 19.09 35.97 -30.38
CA PRO A 66 18.61 35.32 -29.18
C PRO A 66 19.57 35.38 -27.99
N ASP A 67 20.86 35.58 -28.24
CA ASP A 67 21.90 35.61 -27.21
C ASP A 67 22.35 37.01 -26.81
N GLN A 68 21.70 38.05 -27.35
CA GLN A 68 22.08 39.46 -27.11
C GLN A 68 21.05 40.23 -26.31
N LEU A 69 21.53 41.11 -25.42
CA LEU A 69 20.74 42.09 -24.72
C LEU A 69 20.54 43.34 -25.58
N VAL A 70 19.35 43.90 -25.54
CA VAL A 70 19.06 45.22 -26.15
C VAL A 70 19.13 46.26 -25.04
N ARG A 71 20.07 47.21 -25.16
CA ARG A 71 20.26 48.30 -24.21
C ARG A 71 19.36 49.48 -24.62
N VAL A 72 18.62 50.00 -23.62
CA VAL A 72 17.76 51.18 -23.80
C VAL A 72 18.47 52.43 -23.33
N VAL A 73 18.65 53.42 -24.23
CA VAL A 73 19.31 54.71 -23.95
C VAL A 73 18.40 55.88 -24.30
N ASP A 74 18.74 57.10 -23.79
CA ASP A 74 18.01 58.32 -24.08
C ASP A 74 18.40 58.86 -25.46
N SER A 75 17.39 59.13 -26.32
CA SER A 75 17.61 59.75 -27.61
C SER A 75 18.15 61.22 -27.56
N ASN A 76 17.99 61.88 -26.44
CA ASN A 76 18.42 63.26 -26.25
C ASN A 76 19.82 63.39 -25.64
N ASP A 77 20.36 62.30 -25.08
CA ASP A 77 21.70 62.28 -24.47
C ASP A 77 22.34 60.90 -24.65
N GLU A 78 22.97 60.73 -25.77
CA GLU A 78 23.62 59.47 -26.17
C GLU A 78 24.78 59.05 -25.24
N THR A 79 25.20 59.93 -24.32
CA THR A 79 26.22 59.62 -23.32
C THR A 79 25.66 58.90 -22.09
N LYS A 80 24.38 58.88 -21.90
CA LYS A 80 23.73 58.11 -20.84
C LYS A 80 23.62 56.64 -21.20
N GLU A 81 24.33 55.85 -20.41
CA GLU A 81 24.40 54.40 -20.65
C GLU A 81 23.08 53.67 -20.48
N LEU A 82 22.14 54.13 -19.63
CA LEU A 82 20.84 53.55 -19.39
C LEU A 82 19.77 54.58 -19.07
N GLN A 83 18.54 54.40 -19.53
CA GLN A 83 17.41 55.21 -19.13
C GLN A 83 16.80 54.71 -17.82
N THR A 84 16.52 55.66 -16.92
CA THR A 84 15.70 55.36 -15.73
C THR A 84 14.25 55.19 -16.16
N VAL A 85 13.69 54.04 -15.93
CA VAL A 85 12.35 53.66 -16.39
C VAL A 85 11.49 53.11 -15.27
N GLY A 86 10.26 53.62 -15.13
CA GLY A 86 9.19 52.91 -14.38
C GLY A 86 8.21 52.24 -15.33
N ASN A 87 8.11 52.75 -16.57
CA ASN A 87 7.24 52.22 -17.62
C ASN A 87 7.99 52.29 -18.95
N LEU A 88 8.21 51.11 -19.56
CA LEU A 88 8.79 50.99 -20.90
C LEU A 88 7.67 50.66 -21.88
N GLU A 89 7.31 51.61 -22.75
CA GLU A 89 6.32 51.40 -23.78
C GLU A 89 6.99 51.13 -25.14
N ILE A 90 6.60 50.05 -25.79
CA ILE A 90 7.13 49.63 -27.08
C ILE A 90 5.98 49.61 -28.09
N GLY A 91 6.05 50.51 -29.06
CA GLY A 91 5.05 50.65 -30.10
C GLY A 91 5.61 50.41 -31.50
N LYS A 92 4.81 49.89 -32.41
CA LYS A 92 5.16 49.70 -33.86
C LYS A 92 6.53 49.00 -34.07
N SER A 93 6.93 48.11 -33.15
CA SER A 93 8.26 47.54 -33.11
C SER A 93 8.19 46.00 -33.32
N VAL A 94 9.17 45.48 -34.03
CA VAL A 94 9.34 44.03 -34.24
C VAL A 94 10.80 43.66 -34.03
N PHE A 95 11.12 42.92 -32.98
CA PHE A 95 12.46 42.43 -32.74
C PHE A 95 12.49 41.24 -31.77
N ASN A 96 13.64 40.53 -31.78
CA ASN A 96 13.94 39.44 -30.90
C ASN A 96 15.16 39.83 -30.07
N ALA A 97 15.18 39.49 -28.75
CA ALA A 97 16.30 39.73 -27.88
C ALA A 97 16.34 38.69 -26.77
N LYS A 98 17.53 38.49 -26.13
CA LYS A 98 17.64 37.77 -24.89
C LYS A 98 16.84 38.45 -23.79
N GLY A 99 16.95 39.75 -23.70
CA GLY A 99 16.23 40.63 -22.78
C GLY A 99 16.50 42.09 -23.07
N LEU A 100 15.91 42.99 -22.30
CA LEU A 100 16.10 44.43 -22.41
C LEU A 100 16.89 44.92 -21.19
N GLN A 101 18.01 45.64 -21.40
CA GLN A 101 18.80 46.26 -20.35
C GLN A 101 18.25 47.68 -20.05
N VAL A 102 17.84 47.91 -18.84
CA VAL A 102 17.21 49.15 -18.36
C VAL A 102 17.75 49.54 -16.99
N ALA A 103 17.60 50.83 -16.63
CA ALA A 103 17.80 51.28 -15.25
C ALA A 103 16.42 51.49 -14.62
N PRO A 104 15.98 50.61 -13.68
CA PRO A 104 14.65 50.75 -13.08
C PRO A 104 14.58 52.04 -12.23
N ALA A 105 13.46 52.77 -12.30
CA ALA A 105 13.21 53.94 -11.48
C ALA A 105 13.04 53.60 -10.00
N ASP A 106 12.46 52.46 -9.72
CA ASP A 106 12.33 51.82 -8.40
C ASP A 106 12.59 50.34 -8.53
N ALA A 107 13.66 49.85 -7.90
CA ALA A 107 14.04 48.48 -7.94
C ALA A 107 13.00 47.52 -7.26
N ALA A 108 12.28 48.02 -6.26
CA ALA A 108 11.27 47.26 -5.53
C ALA A 108 9.93 47.18 -6.27
N ALA A 109 9.53 48.29 -6.91
CA ALA A 109 8.31 48.36 -7.72
C ALA A 109 8.47 47.66 -9.08
N GLY A 110 9.70 47.58 -9.60
CA GLY A 110 10.00 46.98 -10.88
C GLY A 110 9.68 47.92 -12.06
N VAL A 111 9.57 47.32 -13.24
CA VAL A 111 9.29 48.03 -14.51
C VAL A 111 8.05 47.42 -15.14
N VAL A 112 7.16 48.28 -15.64
CA VAL A 112 6.02 47.89 -16.46
C VAL A 112 6.46 47.94 -17.92
N LEU A 113 6.41 46.79 -18.60
CA LEU A 113 6.64 46.67 -20.04
C LEU A 113 5.28 46.70 -20.77
N ASN A 114 4.99 47.74 -21.50
CA ASN A 114 3.78 47.88 -22.32
C ASN A 114 4.09 47.67 -23.80
N LEU A 115 3.42 46.71 -24.40
CA LEU A 115 3.46 46.48 -25.84
C LEU A 115 2.17 47.05 -26.45
N VAL A 116 2.33 48.01 -27.35
CA VAL A 116 1.20 48.74 -27.99
C VAL A 116 1.39 48.80 -29.49
N ASP A 117 0.40 49.29 -30.21
CA ASP A 117 0.44 49.59 -31.65
C ASP A 117 0.95 48.45 -32.53
N ASN A 118 0.42 47.24 -32.33
CA ASN A 118 0.78 46.03 -33.09
C ASN A 118 2.27 45.62 -32.99
N SER A 119 2.90 45.86 -31.86
CA SER A 119 4.28 45.41 -31.61
C SER A 119 4.36 43.89 -31.50
N LYS A 120 5.45 43.33 -32.03
CA LYS A 120 5.75 41.88 -31.98
C LYS A 120 7.15 41.67 -31.42
N ILE A 121 7.24 41.31 -30.18
CA ILE A 121 8.50 41.23 -29.46
C ILE A 121 8.73 39.79 -29.02
N THR A 122 9.95 39.27 -29.23
CA THR A 122 10.39 37.97 -28.64
C THR A 122 11.46 38.23 -27.59
N LEU A 123 11.24 37.73 -26.39
CA LEU A 123 12.21 37.78 -25.27
C LEU A 123 12.46 36.40 -24.79
N ILE A 124 13.73 36.00 -24.69
CA ILE A 124 14.12 34.60 -24.41
C ILE A 124 14.31 34.36 -22.90
N GLY A 125 14.77 35.38 -22.18
CA GLY A 125 15.17 35.27 -20.78
C GLY A 125 16.58 34.70 -20.60
N GLY A 126 16.88 34.30 -19.39
CA GLY A 126 18.18 33.77 -19.00
C GLY A 126 18.20 32.26 -18.77
N GLU A 127 19.24 31.75 -18.09
CA GLU A 127 19.46 30.34 -17.87
C GLU A 127 18.93 29.82 -16.52
N THR A 128 18.53 30.71 -15.60
CA THR A 128 18.04 30.40 -14.25
C THR A 128 16.64 30.99 -14.04
N GLU A 129 15.89 30.47 -13.09
CA GLU A 129 14.55 30.95 -12.74
C GLU A 129 14.54 32.40 -12.23
N ASP A 130 15.69 32.87 -11.71
CA ASP A 130 15.86 34.27 -11.26
C ASP A 130 16.26 35.23 -12.40
N SER A 131 16.42 34.72 -13.61
CA SER A 131 16.71 35.54 -14.79
C SER A 131 15.47 36.31 -15.22
N GLY A 132 15.63 37.59 -15.52
CA GLY A 132 14.59 38.46 -16.03
C GLY A 132 14.68 38.62 -17.53
N VAL A 133 13.56 39.04 -18.15
CA VAL A 133 13.54 39.59 -19.52
C VAL A 133 13.95 41.05 -19.54
N LEU A 134 13.79 41.78 -18.43
CA LEU A 134 14.42 43.06 -18.16
C LEU A 134 15.54 42.86 -17.15
N VAL A 135 16.69 43.44 -17.45
CA VAL A 135 17.88 43.40 -16.57
C VAL A 135 18.43 44.82 -16.33
N ASP A 136 19.11 44.98 -15.21
CA ASP A 136 19.82 46.24 -14.88
C ASP A 136 21.19 46.31 -15.60
N GLY A 137 21.90 47.43 -15.37
CA GLY A 137 23.25 47.62 -15.94
C GLY A 137 24.29 46.57 -15.54
N ASN A 138 24.03 45.77 -14.51
CA ASN A 138 24.85 44.67 -14.03
C ASN A 138 24.34 43.30 -14.48
N ASN A 139 23.34 43.28 -15.34
CA ASN A 139 22.66 42.09 -15.83
C ASN A 139 21.86 41.32 -14.75
N ASN A 140 21.47 41.96 -13.66
CA ASN A 140 20.56 41.35 -12.69
C ASN A 140 19.13 41.46 -13.18
N ALA A 141 18.30 40.46 -12.90
CA ALA A 141 16.89 40.50 -13.24
C ALA A 141 16.15 41.65 -12.54
N VAL A 142 15.34 42.37 -13.30
CA VAL A 142 14.45 43.43 -12.80
C VAL A 142 13.05 42.89 -12.75
N LYS A 143 12.34 43.08 -11.63
CA LYS A 143 10.93 42.71 -11.54
C LYS A 143 10.14 43.30 -12.70
N THR A 144 9.52 42.46 -13.52
CA THR A 144 8.89 42.90 -14.76
C THR A 144 7.38 42.64 -14.70
N HIS A 145 6.60 43.68 -14.80
CA HIS A 145 5.17 43.60 -15.08
C HIS A 145 4.96 43.83 -16.59
N VAL A 146 4.10 43.04 -17.20
CA VAL A 146 3.89 43.13 -18.65
C VAL A 146 2.44 43.39 -18.98
N VAL A 147 2.21 44.29 -19.91
CA VAL A 147 0.90 44.50 -20.56
C VAL A 147 1.07 44.30 -22.06
N VAL A 148 0.44 43.24 -22.57
CA VAL A 148 0.39 43.00 -24.01
C VAL A 148 -0.92 43.59 -24.55
N GLY A 149 -0.85 44.80 -25.11
CA GLY A 149 -2.01 45.49 -25.62
C GLY A 149 -2.67 44.80 -26.82
N ASP A 150 -3.92 45.18 -27.09
CA ASP A 150 -4.69 44.61 -28.21
C ASP A 150 -3.95 44.78 -29.53
N GLY A 151 -3.93 43.76 -30.35
CA GLY A 151 -3.18 43.71 -31.62
C GLY A 151 -1.67 43.46 -31.47
N SER A 152 -1.11 43.61 -30.26
CA SER A 152 0.31 43.32 -30.01
C SER A 152 0.55 41.89 -29.60
N ALA A 153 1.80 41.42 -29.75
CA ALA A 153 2.23 40.08 -29.39
C ALA A 153 3.56 40.08 -28.64
N LEU A 154 3.61 39.33 -27.55
CA LEU A 154 4.83 38.98 -26.86
C LEU A 154 5.07 37.48 -27.03
N GLN A 155 6.25 37.13 -27.52
CA GLN A 155 6.73 35.75 -27.47
C GLN A 155 7.80 35.63 -26.38
N LEU A 156 7.62 34.67 -25.52
CA LEU A 156 8.60 34.25 -24.51
C LEU A 156 9.25 32.93 -24.94
N GLY A 157 10.59 32.93 -24.96
CA GLY A 157 11.33 31.79 -25.46
C GLY A 157 11.32 31.68 -26.99
N MET A 158 12.11 30.74 -27.50
CA MET A 158 12.25 30.48 -28.93
C MET A 158 12.45 28.97 -29.14
N ALA A 159 11.60 28.37 -29.97
CA ALA A 159 11.77 27.00 -30.39
C ALA A 159 13.10 26.86 -31.18
N GLY A 160 13.88 25.80 -30.93
CA GLY A 160 15.17 25.56 -31.56
C GLY A 160 16.38 26.24 -30.88
N ASN A 161 16.18 27.04 -29.84
CA ASN A 161 17.27 27.53 -29.03
C ASN A 161 17.77 26.42 -28.07
N ALA A 162 19.01 25.99 -28.18
CA ALA A 162 19.59 24.89 -27.39
C ALA A 162 19.81 25.26 -25.91
N GLY A 163 19.76 26.54 -25.54
CA GLY A 163 19.95 27.03 -24.17
C GLY A 163 18.71 26.86 -23.29
N LYS A 164 18.90 26.95 -21.99
CA LYS A 164 17.79 27.13 -21.05
C LYS A 164 17.14 28.49 -21.26
N GLN A 165 15.82 28.54 -21.07
CA GLN A 165 15.03 29.75 -21.27
C GLN A 165 14.14 29.91 -20.03
N MET A 166 14.53 30.81 -19.14
CA MET A 166 13.86 30.97 -17.86
C MET A 166 13.67 32.45 -17.55
N ALA A 167 12.52 32.81 -16.98
CA ALA A 167 12.27 34.12 -16.40
C ALA A 167 11.12 34.07 -15.40
N SER A 168 11.14 35.00 -14.46
CA SER A 168 10.06 35.27 -13.52
C SER A 168 9.49 36.66 -13.76
N PHE A 169 8.15 36.75 -13.74
CA PHE A 169 7.39 37.94 -13.96
C PHE A 169 6.59 38.30 -12.72
N GLY A 170 6.30 39.59 -12.53
CA GLY A 170 5.18 40.03 -11.71
C GLY A 170 3.86 39.69 -12.39
N THR A 171 3.02 40.75 -12.62
CA THR A 171 1.76 40.56 -13.36
C THR A 171 2.02 40.60 -14.87
N VAL A 172 1.45 39.62 -15.59
CA VAL A 172 1.39 39.66 -17.07
C VAL A 172 -0.07 39.72 -17.48
N GLU A 173 -0.50 40.91 -17.96
CA GLU A 173 -1.83 41.13 -18.48
C GLU A 173 -1.82 41.05 -20.02
N VAL A 174 -2.66 40.18 -20.56
CA VAL A 174 -2.77 39.93 -21.99
C VAL A 174 -4.13 40.44 -22.52
N GLN A 175 -4.06 41.37 -23.42
CA GLN A 175 -5.20 41.89 -24.22
C GLN A 175 -5.04 41.49 -25.69
N GLY A 176 -3.79 41.32 -26.16
CA GLY A 176 -3.40 40.80 -27.45
C GLY A 176 -2.95 39.36 -27.37
N LYS A 177 -1.70 39.04 -27.76
CA LYS A 177 -1.19 37.71 -27.83
C LYS A 177 0.06 37.49 -27.01
N LEU A 178 0.05 36.46 -26.19
CA LEU A 178 1.24 35.93 -25.50
C LEU A 178 1.52 34.50 -25.98
N ASP A 179 2.71 34.29 -26.55
CA ASP A 179 3.18 32.97 -26.96
C ASP A 179 4.39 32.55 -26.09
N VAL A 180 4.28 31.44 -25.39
CA VAL A 180 5.44 30.76 -24.84
C VAL A 180 5.82 29.63 -25.79
N ALA A 181 7.00 29.72 -26.38
CA ALA A 181 7.49 28.76 -27.38
C ALA A 181 8.78 28.12 -26.85
N GLY A 182 8.63 27.03 -26.09
CA GLY A 182 9.76 26.35 -25.46
C GLY A 182 10.31 25.19 -26.27
N ASN A 183 11.44 24.66 -25.81
CA ASN A 183 12.10 23.46 -26.34
C ASN A 183 11.89 22.22 -25.50
N GLY A 184 11.14 22.31 -24.41
CA GLY A 184 10.86 21.21 -23.52
C GLY A 184 10.62 21.67 -22.08
N LEU A 185 10.04 20.79 -21.29
CA LEU A 185 9.58 21.08 -19.94
C LEU A 185 10.72 21.34 -18.94
N ASP A 186 11.90 20.79 -19.22
CA ASP A 186 13.10 20.97 -18.37
C ASP A 186 13.99 22.12 -18.81
N THR A 187 13.81 22.61 -20.02
CA THR A 187 14.66 23.66 -20.62
C THR A 187 13.97 25.00 -20.68
N THR A 188 12.63 25.04 -20.65
CA THR A 188 11.87 26.28 -20.70
C THR A 188 10.94 26.37 -19.53
N ARG A 189 11.18 27.36 -18.64
CA ARG A 189 10.39 27.59 -17.43
C ARG A 189 10.12 29.08 -17.24
N TYR A 190 8.82 29.38 -17.09
CA TYR A 190 8.39 30.75 -16.83
C TYR A 190 7.48 30.81 -15.59
N GLY A 191 7.82 31.74 -14.69
CA GLY A 191 7.07 32.01 -13.46
C GLY A 191 6.28 33.32 -13.60
N TYR A 192 5.08 33.35 -13.03
CA TYR A 192 4.21 34.54 -12.99
C TYR A 192 3.66 34.71 -11.57
N GLU A 193 3.75 35.91 -11.03
CA GLU A 193 2.94 36.25 -9.84
C GLU A 193 1.45 36.25 -10.21
N GLU A 194 1.12 36.87 -11.34
CA GLU A 194 -0.22 36.79 -11.92
C GLU A 194 -0.14 36.73 -13.44
N LEU A 195 -0.88 35.80 -14.04
CA LEU A 195 -1.12 35.72 -15.47
C LEU A 195 -2.59 36.02 -15.75
N LYS A 196 -2.88 37.06 -16.49
CA LYS A 196 -4.24 37.56 -16.71
C LYS A 196 -4.58 37.67 -18.19
N ALA A 197 -5.68 37.06 -18.62
CA ALA A 197 -6.29 37.24 -19.93
C ALA A 197 -7.57 38.10 -19.75
N SER A 198 -7.52 39.36 -20.18
CA SER A 198 -8.53 40.38 -19.81
C SER A 198 -9.39 40.89 -20.96
N HIS A 199 -9.05 40.56 -22.21
CA HIS A 199 -9.73 41.08 -23.42
C HIS A 199 -10.27 39.92 -24.27
N ALA A 200 -11.31 40.19 -25.05
CA ALA A 200 -11.92 39.20 -25.92
C ALA A 200 -10.94 38.64 -27.00
N ASN A 201 -9.97 39.46 -27.40
CA ASN A 201 -8.93 39.07 -28.36
C ASN A 201 -7.68 38.50 -27.68
N ALA A 202 -7.67 38.39 -26.33
CA ALA A 202 -6.55 37.83 -25.63
C ALA A 202 -6.35 36.32 -26.00
N GLU A 203 -5.16 36.01 -26.47
CA GLU A 203 -4.73 34.64 -26.76
C GLU A 203 -3.41 34.37 -26.03
N VAL A 204 -3.42 33.43 -25.08
CA VAL A 204 -2.23 32.98 -24.37
C VAL A 204 -1.94 31.54 -24.79
N ASN A 205 -0.82 31.32 -25.46
CA ASN A 205 -0.39 30.00 -25.88
C ASN A 205 0.86 29.60 -25.07
N LEU A 206 0.73 28.55 -24.29
CA LEU A 206 1.79 27.99 -23.46
C LEU A 206 2.19 26.65 -24.05
N SER A 207 3.34 26.59 -24.73
CA SER A 207 3.74 25.40 -25.46
C SER A 207 5.17 24.96 -25.18
N ASN A 208 5.38 23.64 -25.05
CA ASN A 208 6.69 23.01 -24.81
C ASN A 208 7.46 23.63 -23.62
N ALA A 209 6.76 23.98 -22.57
CA ALA A 209 7.33 24.69 -21.42
C ALA A 209 6.71 24.26 -20.09
N SER A 210 7.42 24.54 -19.01
CA SER A 210 6.91 24.42 -17.64
C SER A 210 6.51 25.81 -17.12
N ILE A 211 5.28 25.96 -16.71
CA ILE A 211 4.67 27.22 -16.27
C ILE A 211 4.31 27.13 -14.79
N LEU A 212 4.71 28.16 -14.05
CA LEU A 212 4.32 28.34 -12.65
C LEU A 212 3.60 29.69 -12.53
N ALA A 213 2.34 29.70 -12.12
CA ALA A 213 1.59 30.93 -11.86
C ALA A 213 1.05 30.90 -10.42
N SER A 214 1.38 31.91 -9.61
CA SER A 214 0.77 32.02 -8.29
C SER A 214 -0.72 32.29 -8.41
N THR A 215 -1.10 33.14 -9.35
CA THR A 215 -2.49 33.42 -9.71
C THR A 215 -2.64 33.43 -11.23
N ALA A 216 -3.71 32.84 -11.72
CA ALA A 216 -4.14 32.99 -13.12
C ALA A 216 -5.56 33.56 -13.15
N THR A 217 -5.76 34.63 -13.86
CA THR A 217 -7.07 35.30 -14.01
C THR A 217 -7.54 35.20 -15.45
N LEU A 218 -8.66 34.56 -15.65
CA LEU A 218 -9.27 34.35 -16.96
C LEU A 218 -10.62 35.06 -17.01
N GLU A 219 -10.62 36.31 -17.48
CA GLU A 219 -11.82 37.14 -17.62
C GLU A 219 -12.46 37.01 -18.99
N LYS A 220 -11.64 36.96 -20.03
CA LYS A 220 -12.04 36.84 -21.45
C LYS A 220 -10.89 36.24 -22.24
N GLY A 221 -11.16 35.95 -23.52
CA GLY A 221 -10.15 35.41 -24.43
C GLY A 221 -9.86 33.92 -24.16
N ALA A 222 -8.68 33.46 -24.53
CA ALA A 222 -8.28 32.04 -24.44
C ALA A 222 -6.89 31.87 -23.85
N VAL A 223 -6.74 30.84 -23.00
CA VAL A 223 -5.45 30.31 -22.54
C VAL A 223 -5.35 28.88 -23.05
N ASN A 224 -4.36 28.61 -23.89
CA ASN A 224 -4.10 27.33 -24.49
C ASN A 224 -2.82 26.74 -23.88
N VAL A 225 -2.92 25.55 -23.29
CA VAL A 225 -1.77 24.81 -22.71
C VAL A 225 -1.51 23.61 -23.61
N LEU A 226 -0.40 23.64 -24.35
CA LEU A 226 -0.12 22.73 -25.46
C LEU A 226 1.24 22.04 -25.25
N ASN A 227 1.24 20.73 -25.09
CA ASN A 227 2.46 19.98 -24.79
C ASN A 227 3.29 20.62 -23.67
N ALA A 228 2.62 21.05 -22.61
CA ALA A 228 3.20 21.84 -21.51
C ALA A 228 2.72 21.36 -20.15
N THR A 229 3.46 21.75 -19.10
CA THR A 229 2.98 21.61 -17.72
C THR A 229 2.68 22.98 -17.14
N ALA A 230 1.55 23.11 -16.44
CA ALA A 230 1.19 24.33 -15.75
C ALA A 230 0.79 24.04 -14.30
N HIS A 231 1.39 24.77 -13.37
CA HIS A 231 1.01 24.75 -11.97
C HIS A 231 0.47 26.12 -11.59
N ILE A 232 -0.80 26.18 -11.22
CA ILE A 232 -1.54 27.38 -10.89
C ILE A 232 -1.95 27.34 -9.41
N GLY A 233 -1.41 28.22 -8.59
CA GLY A 233 -1.76 28.32 -7.17
C GLY A 233 -3.23 28.69 -6.99
N THR A 234 -3.70 29.73 -7.67
CA THR A 234 -5.11 30.14 -7.64
C THR A 234 -5.58 30.49 -9.05
N LEU A 235 -6.63 29.83 -9.53
CA LEU A 235 -7.32 30.20 -10.77
C LEU A 235 -8.55 31.05 -10.44
N ASN A 236 -8.69 32.20 -11.12
CA ASN A 236 -9.86 33.06 -11.09
C ASN A 236 -10.61 32.98 -12.43
N PRO A 237 -11.56 32.02 -12.58
CA PRO A 237 -12.20 31.72 -13.86
C PRO A 237 -13.52 32.46 -14.01
N THR A 238 -13.51 33.76 -14.34
CA THR A 238 -14.73 34.59 -14.48
C THR A 238 -15.30 34.60 -15.87
N GLY A 239 -14.54 34.15 -16.89
CA GLY A 239 -14.97 34.09 -18.32
C GLY A 239 -13.84 33.48 -19.16
N GLY A 240 -13.99 33.55 -20.50
CA GLY A 240 -12.97 33.01 -21.43
C GLY A 240 -12.88 31.50 -21.47
N THR A 241 -11.81 31.01 -22.09
CA THR A 241 -11.57 29.57 -22.31
C THR A 241 -10.19 29.15 -21.84
N LEU A 242 -10.10 28.03 -21.12
CA LEU A 242 -8.88 27.33 -20.81
C LEU A 242 -8.88 26.00 -21.57
N PHE A 243 -8.04 25.89 -22.62
CA PHE A 243 -7.90 24.72 -23.45
C PHE A 243 -6.58 24.00 -23.21
N ILE A 244 -6.61 22.67 -23.09
CA ILE A 244 -5.49 21.84 -22.65
C ILE A 244 -5.38 20.64 -23.56
N ASP A 245 -4.23 20.50 -24.32
CA ASP A 245 -4.05 19.43 -25.31
C ASP A 245 -2.60 19.34 -25.88
N PRO A 246 -1.88 18.22 -25.78
CA PRO A 246 -1.80 17.40 -24.56
C PRO A 246 -1.03 18.14 -23.48
N ALA A 247 -1.47 18.09 -22.26
CA ALA A 247 -0.80 18.77 -21.17
C ALA A 247 -1.19 18.25 -19.77
N TYR A 248 -0.40 18.61 -18.77
CA TYR A 248 -0.73 18.47 -17.37
C TYR A 248 -0.95 19.84 -16.75
N VAL A 249 -2.13 20.07 -16.20
CA VAL A 249 -2.46 21.32 -15.50
C VAL A 249 -2.92 21.02 -14.09
N LYS A 250 -2.20 21.57 -13.11
CA LYS A 250 -2.58 21.50 -11.70
C LYS A 250 -3.03 22.88 -11.22
N ILE A 251 -4.23 22.92 -10.66
CA ILE A 251 -4.85 24.12 -10.07
C ILE A 251 -5.09 23.82 -8.59
N GLU A 252 -4.38 24.48 -7.70
CA GLU A 252 -4.51 24.19 -6.28
C GLU A 252 -5.81 24.77 -5.69
N ASN A 253 -6.19 25.97 -6.13
CA ASN A 253 -7.35 26.69 -5.62
C ASN A 253 -8.14 27.36 -6.75
N LEU A 254 -9.45 27.47 -6.54
CA LEU A 254 -10.31 28.35 -7.31
C LEU A 254 -10.59 29.61 -6.47
N SER A 255 -10.57 30.77 -7.12
CA SER A 255 -10.98 32.04 -6.51
C SER A 255 -12.48 32.22 -6.70
N GLY A 256 -13.21 32.47 -5.61
CA GLY A 256 -14.65 32.65 -5.65
C GLY A 256 -15.44 31.32 -5.69
N ASP A 257 -16.77 31.46 -5.71
CA ASP A 257 -17.68 30.31 -5.57
C ASP A 257 -18.11 29.70 -6.91
N THR A 258 -17.75 30.34 -8.04
CA THR A 258 -18.24 29.96 -9.37
C THR A 258 -17.15 29.89 -10.42
N PHE A 259 -17.24 28.87 -11.28
CA PHE A 259 -16.39 28.68 -12.46
C PHE A 259 -17.12 29.21 -13.71
N GLY A 260 -16.85 30.46 -14.09
CA GLY A 260 -17.52 31.15 -15.20
C GLY A 260 -16.82 30.95 -16.55
N SER A 261 -15.70 30.23 -16.61
CA SER A 261 -14.92 29.98 -17.82
C SER A 261 -15.31 28.66 -18.48
N SER A 262 -14.86 28.46 -19.74
CA SER A 262 -14.89 27.14 -20.37
C SER A 262 -13.58 26.39 -20.09
N LEU A 263 -13.65 25.21 -19.44
CA LEU A 263 -12.55 24.26 -19.27
C LEU A 263 -12.68 23.17 -20.33
N LEU A 264 -11.71 23.09 -21.23
CA LEU A 264 -11.68 22.14 -22.33
C LEU A 264 -10.45 21.24 -22.16
N VAL A 265 -10.67 19.96 -21.80
CA VAL A 265 -9.63 18.96 -21.55
C VAL A 265 -9.56 18.00 -22.74
N GLY A 266 -8.58 18.21 -23.59
CA GLY A 266 -8.39 17.52 -24.85
C GLY A 266 -7.53 16.26 -24.78
N ASP A 267 -6.98 15.86 -25.91
CA ASP A 267 -6.25 14.62 -26.11
C ASP A 267 -5.02 14.50 -25.22
N GLY A 268 -4.86 13.34 -24.59
CA GLY A 268 -3.72 13.05 -23.73
C GLY A 268 -3.62 13.88 -22.46
N SER A 269 -4.62 14.70 -22.16
CA SER A 269 -4.53 15.76 -21.14
C SER A 269 -5.02 15.32 -19.77
N VAL A 270 -4.41 15.92 -18.74
CA VAL A 270 -4.80 15.75 -17.33
C VAL A 270 -4.94 17.12 -16.67
N VAL A 271 -6.08 17.36 -16.05
CA VAL A 271 -6.35 18.54 -15.22
C VAL A 271 -6.66 18.10 -13.81
N GLU A 272 -5.97 18.66 -12.85
CA GLU A 272 -6.21 18.46 -11.42
C GLU A 272 -6.64 19.77 -10.77
N ILE A 273 -7.83 19.82 -10.16
CA ILE A 273 -8.34 20.96 -9.38
C ILE A 273 -8.42 20.54 -7.91
N GLY A 274 -7.60 21.14 -7.07
CA GLY A 274 -7.29 20.64 -5.74
C GLY A 274 -6.31 19.48 -5.82
N SER A 275 -5.94 18.89 -4.68
CA SER A 275 -4.97 17.78 -4.67
C SER A 275 -5.66 16.45 -4.40
N ILE A 276 -5.36 15.47 -5.21
CA ILE A 276 -5.73 14.06 -5.01
C ILE A 276 -4.46 13.22 -4.90
N ALA A 277 -4.33 12.47 -3.81
CA ALA A 277 -3.16 11.61 -3.62
C ALA A 277 -3.12 10.48 -4.66
N ASP A 278 -1.92 10.14 -5.11
CA ASP A 278 -1.65 9.01 -6.03
C ASP A 278 -2.49 9.01 -7.31
N LEU A 279 -2.73 10.21 -7.86
CA LEU A 279 -3.63 10.42 -9.00
C LEU A 279 -3.21 9.60 -10.24
N GLN A 280 -1.90 9.49 -10.50
CA GLN A 280 -1.38 8.69 -11.61
C GLN A 280 -1.72 7.19 -11.46
N THR A 281 -1.60 6.66 -10.25
CA THR A 281 -1.99 5.27 -9.94
C THR A 281 -3.49 5.08 -10.13
N LYS A 282 -4.32 6.03 -9.71
CA LYS A 282 -5.78 5.97 -9.90
C LYS A 282 -6.19 6.01 -11.37
N ALA A 283 -5.46 6.77 -12.20
CA ALA A 283 -5.65 6.76 -13.65
C ALA A 283 -5.37 5.37 -14.24
N ALA A 284 -4.27 4.72 -13.82
CA ALA A 284 -3.93 3.36 -14.25
C ALA A 284 -4.96 2.33 -13.76
N GLU A 285 -5.41 2.41 -12.52
CA GLU A 285 -6.47 1.55 -11.95
C GLU A 285 -7.79 1.70 -12.72
N ALA A 286 -8.07 2.90 -13.22
CA ALA A 286 -9.22 3.15 -14.09
C ALA A 286 -9.01 2.64 -15.52
N GLY A 287 -7.85 2.09 -15.84
CA GLY A 287 -7.51 1.53 -17.14
C GLY A 287 -7.19 2.60 -18.19
N LEU A 288 -6.71 3.78 -17.77
CA LEU A 288 -6.01 4.72 -18.62
C LEU A 288 -4.51 4.36 -18.64
N ASN A 289 -3.76 4.92 -19.59
CA ASN A 289 -2.33 4.69 -19.72
C ASN A 289 -1.55 5.97 -19.37
N PRO A 290 -1.27 6.23 -18.08
CA PRO A 290 -0.55 7.40 -17.66
C PRO A 290 0.95 7.27 -17.98
N ALA A 291 1.56 8.37 -18.39
CA ALA A 291 3.00 8.49 -18.60
C ALA A 291 3.54 9.75 -17.90
N ALA A 292 4.73 9.64 -17.31
CA ALA A 292 5.38 10.79 -16.69
C ALA A 292 5.55 11.93 -17.70
N PHE A 293 5.27 13.17 -17.28
CA PHE A 293 5.34 14.35 -18.12
C PHE A 293 5.71 15.57 -17.28
N GLY A 294 6.96 16.00 -17.36
CA GLY A 294 7.48 17.06 -16.52
C GLY A 294 7.25 16.80 -15.02
N ASN A 295 6.63 17.75 -14.34
CA ASN A 295 6.28 17.64 -12.91
C ASN A 295 4.95 16.92 -12.65
N GLY A 296 4.35 16.30 -13.66
CA GLY A 296 3.08 15.60 -13.57
C GLY A 296 3.06 14.38 -14.48
N PHE A 297 1.91 14.08 -15.05
CA PHE A 297 1.71 12.99 -15.99
C PHE A 297 0.63 13.34 -17.03
N THR A 298 0.70 12.70 -18.17
CA THR A 298 -0.35 12.72 -19.21
C THR A 298 -0.96 11.34 -19.32
N VAL A 299 -2.07 11.24 -20.04
CA VAL A 299 -2.68 9.95 -20.43
C VAL A 299 -2.42 9.70 -21.91
N ALA A 300 -2.66 8.50 -22.39
CA ALA A 300 -2.43 8.17 -23.79
C ALA A 300 -3.31 8.98 -24.75
N SER A 301 -2.88 9.09 -26.00
CA SER A 301 -3.74 9.67 -27.05
C SER A 301 -5.08 8.93 -27.17
N GLY A 302 -6.15 9.65 -27.30
CA GLY A 302 -7.51 9.16 -27.27
C GLY A 302 -8.12 9.12 -25.86
N GLU A 303 -7.39 9.50 -24.83
CA GLU A 303 -7.84 9.58 -23.43
C GLU A 303 -7.79 11.01 -22.92
N SER A 304 -8.62 11.34 -21.91
CA SER A 304 -8.62 12.65 -21.25
C SER A 304 -9.05 12.50 -19.79
N MET A 305 -8.54 13.37 -18.90
CA MET A 305 -8.78 13.22 -17.46
C MET A 305 -9.00 14.56 -16.77
N LEU A 306 -10.04 14.60 -15.91
CA LEU A 306 -10.29 15.66 -14.96
C LEU A 306 -10.32 15.09 -13.55
N ALA A 307 -9.57 15.66 -12.63
CA ALA A 307 -9.53 15.28 -11.23
C ALA A 307 -9.98 16.42 -10.34
N LEU A 308 -10.93 16.16 -9.47
CA LEU A 308 -11.54 17.13 -8.57
C LEU A 308 -11.27 16.78 -7.10
N GLY A 309 -10.30 17.42 -6.50
CA GLY A 309 -10.10 17.50 -5.06
C GLY A 309 -10.87 18.67 -4.42
N LYS A 310 -11.46 19.53 -5.26
CA LYS A 310 -12.34 20.64 -4.86
C LYS A 310 -13.59 20.66 -5.71
N ALA A 311 -14.74 21.03 -5.12
CA ALA A 311 -15.99 21.15 -5.83
C ALA A 311 -15.96 22.35 -6.80
N VAL A 312 -16.63 22.18 -7.94
CA VAL A 312 -16.75 23.21 -8.98
C VAL A 312 -18.22 23.57 -9.17
N ALA A 313 -18.57 24.80 -8.89
CA ALA A 313 -19.87 25.35 -9.23
C ALA A 313 -19.75 26.14 -10.54
N LEU A 314 -20.51 25.77 -11.56
CA LEU A 314 -20.52 26.50 -12.83
C LEU A 314 -21.13 27.90 -12.62
N GLY A 315 -20.52 28.91 -13.20
CA GLY A 315 -21.08 30.27 -13.31
C GLY A 315 -21.89 30.41 -14.60
N ALA A 316 -22.41 31.59 -14.82
CA ALA A 316 -23.13 31.89 -16.07
C ALA A 316 -22.21 31.76 -17.29
N GLY A 317 -22.55 30.83 -18.19
CA GLY A 317 -21.71 30.47 -19.35
C GLY A 317 -20.51 29.57 -19.03
N GLY A 318 -20.34 29.19 -17.78
CA GLY A 318 -19.31 28.21 -17.36
C GLY A 318 -19.53 26.86 -17.99
N LYS A 319 -18.44 26.22 -18.42
CA LYS A 319 -18.48 24.94 -19.14
C LYS A 319 -17.32 24.04 -18.76
N ILE A 320 -17.56 22.74 -18.67
CA ILE A 320 -16.55 21.70 -18.52
C ILE A 320 -16.72 20.67 -19.65
N VAL A 321 -15.73 20.51 -20.49
CA VAL A 321 -15.71 19.48 -21.54
C VAL A 321 -14.46 18.63 -21.37
N VAL A 322 -14.64 17.33 -21.17
CA VAL A 322 -13.55 16.36 -21.02
C VAL A 322 -13.70 15.30 -22.12
N ASP A 323 -13.01 15.50 -23.21
CA ASP A 323 -13.06 14.61 -24.37
C ASP A 323 -11.80 14.79 -25.22
N ALA A 324 -11.14 13.70 -25.60
CA ALA A 324 -9.94 13.73 -26.42
C ALA A 324 -10.15 14.39 -27.81
N GLY A 325 -11.37 14.46 -28.29
CA GLY A 325 -11.71 15.08 -29.56
C GLY A 325 -12.08 16.56 -29.49
N VAL A 326 -12.07 17.21 -28.30
CA VAL A 326 -12.42 18.62 -28.15
C VAL A 326 -11.32 19.52 -28.69
N ASP A 327 -11.69 20.49 -29.48
CA ASP A 327 -10.78 21.54 -29.97
C ASP A 327 -10.87 22.83 -29.13
N LYS A 328 -9.98 23.78 -29.40
CA LYS A 328 -9.93 25.07 -28.69
C LYS A 328 -11.19 25.94 -28.82
N SER A 329 -12.07 25.64 -29.76
CA SER A 329 -13.37 26.31 -29.91
C SER A 329 -14.46 25.66 -29.04
N GLY A 330 -14.18 24.54 -28.40
CA GLY A 330 -15.14 23.74 -27.63
C GLY A 330 -16.03 22.88 -28.53
N ALA A 331 -15.56 22.55 -29.72
CA ALA A 331 -16.25 21.65 -30.64
C ALA A 331 -15.60 20.24 -30.65
N ILE A 332 -16.39 19.23 -30.90
CA ILE A 332 -15.95 17.85 -31.11
C ILE A 332 -16.31 17.44 -32.52
N GLY A 333 -15.29 17.14 -33.34
CA GLY A 333 -15.48 16.85 -34.76
C GLY A 333 -16.14 18.00 -35.54
N GLY A 334 -15.87 19.24 -35.14
CA GLY A 334 -16.42 20.46 -35.77
C GLY A 334 -17.85 20.82 -35.28
N VAL A 335 -18.44 20.05 -34.35
CA VAL A 335 -19.77 20.34 -33.78
C VAL A 335 -19.59 20.94 -32.39
N PRO A 336 -20.04 22.19 -32.13
CA PRO A 336 -19.96 22.81 -30.82
C PRO A 336 -20.69 21.98 -29.74
N VAL A 337 -20.04 21.77 -28.61
CA VAL A 337 -20.66 21.11 -27.45
C VAL A 337 -21.66 22.09 -26.83
N GLY A 338 -22.95 21.72 -26.85
CA GLY A 338 -24.04 22.54 -26.28
C GLY A 338 -24.15 22.43 -24.77
N ASP A 339 -23.70 21.32 -24.20
CA ASP A 339 -23.80 21.04 -22.78
C ASP A 339 -22.89 21.93 -21.92
N SER A 340 -23.34 22.21 -20.68
CA SER A 340 -22.53 22.90 -19.66
C SER A 340 -21.51 21.96 -19.01
N ALA A 341 -21.78 20.64 -18.98
CA ALA A 341 -20.82 19.61 -18.61
C ALA A 341 -20.89 18.45 -19.62
N TYR A 342 -19.76 18.06 -20.17
CA TYR A 342 -19.66 16.98 -21.13
C TYR A 342 -18.47 16.07 -20.84
N PHE A 343 -18.72 14.77 -20.75
CA PHE A 343 -17.73 13.74 -20.55
C PHE A 343 -17.82 12.73 -21.69
N GLY A 344 -16.80 12.73 -22.54
CA GLY A 344 -16.73 11.87 -23.72
C GLY A 344 -16.35 10.44 -23.45
N ASN A 345 -16.35 9.63 -24.50
CA ASN A 345 -15.83 8.26 -24.40
C ASN A 345 -14.34 8.28 -24.02
N LYS A 346 -13.91 7.30 -23.18
CA LYS A 346 -12.54 7.23 -22.64
C LYS A 346 -12.11 8.46 -21.81
N SER A 347 -13.04 9.31 -21.42
CA SER A 347 -12.77 10.30 -20.39
C SER A 347 -12.82 9.68 -19.00
N LEU A 348 -12.00 10.20 -18.09
CA LEU A 348 -12.01 9.83 -16.68
C LEU A 348 -12.28 11.09 -15.83
N LEU A 349 -13.33 11.03 -15.04
CA LEU A 349 -13.55 11.96 -13.94
C LEU A 349 -13.10 11.29 -12.63
N VAL A 350 -12.16 11.91 -11.93
CA VAL A 350 -11.75 11.49 -10.58
C VAL A 350 -12.32 12.48 -9.58
N VAL A 351 -13.00 12.01 -8.57
CA VAL A 351 -13.67 12.85 -7.55
C VAL A 351 -13.28 12.39 -6.17
N ASP A 352 -12.77 13.29 -5.33
CA ASP A 352 -12.64 13.03 -3.91
C ASP A 352 -14.04 12.92 -3.29
N SER A 353 -14.31 11.83 -2.59
CA SER A 353 -15.62 11.61 -1.96
C SER A 353 -16.00 12.69 -0.93
N ALA A 354 -15.02 13.38 -0.35
CA ALA A 354 -15.25 14.45 0.61
C ALA A 354 -16.00 15.64 -0.02
N ILE A 355 -15.74 15.95 -1.31
CA ILE A 355 -16.41 17.04 -2.02
C ILE A 355 -17.73 16.61 -2.67
N ALA A 356 -17.99 15.32 -2.77
CA ALA A 356 -19.22 14.77 -3.32
C ALA A 356 -20.36 14.67 -2.27
N SER A 357 -20.21 15.33 -1.14
CA SER A 357 -21.25 15.44 -0.11
C SER A 357 -22.08 16.72 -0.31
N GLY A 358 -23.36 16.68 0.03
CA GLY A 358 -24.26 17.86 -0.08
C GLY A 358 -24.57 18.23 -1.53
N ASP A 359 -24.15 19.42 -1.96
CA ASP A 359 -24.51 19.97 -3.27
C ASP A 359 -23.76 19.35 -4.46
N GLY A 360 -22.79 18.49 -4.21
CA GLY A 360 -22.08 17.73 -5.22
C GLY A 360 -20.75 18.32 -5.70
N ALA A 361 -19.97 17.48 -6.42
CA ALA A 361 -18.63 17.84 -6.91
C ALA A 361 -18.69 18.82 -8.10
N ILE A 362 -19.69 18.68 -8.98
CA ILE A 362 -19.96 19.59 -10.11
C ILE A 362 -21.39 20.11 -9.96
N ARG A 363 -21.54 21.42 -9.88
CA ARG A 363 -22.86 22.07 -9.72
C ARG A 363 -23.19 22.93 -10.92
N ALA A 364 -24.38 22.80 -11.47
CA ALA A 364 -24.89 23.67 -12.51
C ALA A 364 -25.20 25.07 -11.99
N ASN A 365 -25.14 26.06 -12.86
CA ASN A 365 -25.57 27.43 -12.56
C ASN A 365 -27.10 27.53 -12.51
N SER A 366 -27.78 26.77 -13.35
CA SER A 366 -29.24 26.79 -13.47
C SER A 366 -29.78 25.47 -13.99
N ALA A 367 -31.08 25.25 -13.83
CA ALA A 367 -31.77 24.10 -14.42
C ALA A 367 -31.83 24.10 -15.97
N ALA A 368 -31.35 25.16 -16.63
CA ALA A 368 -31.17 25.19 -18.09
C ALA A 368 -29.84 24.56 -18.52
N ASP A 369 -28.88 24.42 -17.59
CA ASP A 369 -27.63 23.77 -17.87
C ASP A 369 -27.86 22.27 -18.04
N THR A 370 -27.08 21.65 -18.93
CA THR A 370 -27.18 20.21 -19.24
C THR A 370 -25.88 19.49 -18.97
N ILE A 371 -25.98 18.22 -18.66
CA ILE A 371 -24.82 17.31 -18.52
C ILE A 371 -24.99 16.12 -19.47
N THR A 372 -23.96 15.86 -20.25
CA THR A 372 -23.83 14.64 -21.05
C THR A 372 -22.64 13.82 -20.58
N VAL A 373 -22.90 12.54 -20.26
CA VAL A 373 -21.88 11.55 -19.92
C VAL A 373 -22.01 10.39 -20.87
N LYS A 374 -21.04 10.22 -21.76
CA LYS A 374 -21.03 9.14 -22.75
C LYS A 374 -20.82 7.78 -22.10
N LYS A 375 -21.27 6.73 -22.80
CA LYS A 375 -21.33 5.36 -22.27
C LYS A 375 -20.00 4.85 -21.69
N ASP A 376 -18.88 5.14 -22.33
CA ASP A 376 -17.56 4.64 -21.91
C ASP A 376 -16.79 5.65 -21.03
N ALA A 377 -17.44 6.77 -20.64
CA ALA A 377 -16.90 7.71 -19.68
C ALA A 377 -16.83 7.05 -18.29
N LYS A 378 -15.69 7.16 -17.64
CA LYS A 378 -15.41 6.56 -16.34
C LYS A 378 -15.49 7.58 -15.21
N LEU A 379 -15.89 7.11 -14.04
CA LEU A 379 -15.86 7.86 -12.78
C LEU A 379 -15.06 7.06 -11.76
N TYR A 380 -14.04 7.66 -11.18
CA TYR A 380 -13.35 7.14 -10.01
C TYR A 380 -13.70 7.97 -8.78
N LEU A 381 -14.42 7.38 -7.85
CA LEU A 381 -14.77 8.01 -6.57
C LEU A 381 -13.73 7.62 -5.52
N VAL A 382 -12.85 8.56 -5.18
CA VAL A 382 -11.72 8.36 -4.26
C VAL A 382 -12.22 8.37 -2.82
N ASP A 383 -11.64 7.52 -1.97
CA ASP A 383 -11.92 7.40 -0.54
C ASP A 383 -13.41 7.23 -0.18
N ALA A 384 -14.17 6.66 -1.11
CA ALA A 384 -15.57 6.33 -0.88
C ALA A 384 -15.69 5.33 0.28
N LYS A 385 -16.58 5.65 1.22
CA LYS A 385 -16.85 4.82 2.40
C LYS A 385 -18.08 3.96 2.16
N ALA A 386 -18.15 2.84 2.83
CA ALA A 386 -19.34 1.99 2.80
C ALA A 386 -20.58 2.74 3.29
N ASN A 387 -21.72 2.40 2.73
CA ASN A 387 -23.03 2.98 3.06
C ASN A 387 -23.09 4.51 2.89
N GLY A 388 -22.23 5.06 2.01
CA GLY A 388 -22.23 6.46 1.65
C GLY A 388 -23.21 6.78 0.51
N THR A 389 -23.57 8.05 0.41
CA THR A 389 -24.29 8.61 -0.74
C THR A 389 -23.52 9.84 -1.19
N TYR A 390 -23.13 9.87 -2.45
CA TYR A 390 -22.24 10.86 -3.02
C TYR A 390 -22.89 11.52 -4.22
N THR A 391 -23.01 12.84 -4.20
CA THR A 391 -23.52 13.62 -5.34
C THR A 391 -22.36 14.04 -6.22
N ILE A 392 -22.29 13.51 -7.42
CA ILE A 392 -21.24 13.82 -8.39
C ILE A 392 -21.58 15.10 -9.16
N ALA A 393 -22.81 15.18 -9.62
CA ALA A 393 -23.32 16.36 -10.35
C ALA A 393 -24.71 16.73 -9.84
N SER A 394 -25.01 18.02 -9.77
CA SER A 394 -26.31 18.52 -9.31
C SER A 394 -26.77 19.80 -10.01
N GLY A 395 -28.06 20.07 -9.97
CA GLY A 395 -28.67 21.29 -10.52
C GLY A 395 -28.86 21.32 -12.03
N PHE A 396 -28.47 20.27 -12.76
CA PHE A 396 -28.62 20.19 -14.21
C PHE A 396 -30.07 19.86 -14.59
N GLY A 397 -30.48 20.31 -15.78
CA GLY A 397 -31.82 20.03 -16.29
C GLY A 397 -32.07 18.55 -16.56
N ASN A 398 -33.13 18.02 -15.97
CA ASN A 398 -33.45 16.59 -16.01
C ASN A 398 -33.82 16.07 -17.41
N THR A 399 -34.59 16.83 -18.20
CA THR A 399 -35.13 16.38 -19.50
C THR A 399 -34.12 16.48 -20.63
N SER A 400 -33.06 17.27 -20.48
CA SER A 400 -32.06 17.54 -21.52
C SER A 400 -30.70 16.88 -21.23
N SER A 401 -30.47 16.42 -20.01
CA SER A 401 -29.24 15.76 -19.60
C SER A 401 -29.26 14.29 -20.00
N THR A 402 -28.10 13.77 -20.45
CA THR A 402 -27.94 12.36 -20.84
C THR A 402 -26.76 11.75 -20.08
N VAL A 403 -26.99 10.84 -19.18
CA VAL A 403 -25.96 10.15 -18.39
C VAL A 403 -26.01 8.65 -18.68
N GLU A 404 -25.17 8.20 -19.62
CA GLU A 404 -25.06 6.78 -19.98
C GLU A 404 -23.89 6.09 -19.25
N GLY A 405 -22.77 6.79 -19.10
CA GLY A 405 -21.57 6.35 -18.41
C GLY A 405 -21.67 6.38 -16.89
N TRP A 406 -20.54 6.29 -16.23
CA TRP A 406 -20.41 6.29 -14.76
C TRP A 406 -21.27 5.21 -14.09
N ASN A 407 -21.36 4.04 -14.72
CA ASN A 407 -22.18 2.94 -14.25
C ASN A 407 -21.46 1.60 -14.49
N GLY A 408 -21.79 0.56 -13.68
CA GLY A 408 -21.15 -0.74 -13.80
C GLY A 408 -19.61 -0.64 -13.69
N ASP A 409 -18.89 -1.24 -14.63
CA ASP A 409 -17.43 -1.24 -14.66
C ASP A 409 -16.81 0.15 -14.94
N ALA A 410 -17.61 1.11 -15.41
CA ALA A 410 -17.17 2.49 -15.59
C ALA A 410 -17.27 3.33 -14.29
N LEU A 411 -17.82 2.78 -13.22
CA LEU A 411 -17.89 3.38 -11.90
C LEU A 411 -16.92 2.68 -10.96
N ILE A 412 -15.81 3.34 -10.67
CA ILE A 412 -14.69 2.79 -9.94
C ILE A 412 -14.64 3.41 -8.55
N THR A 413 -14.39 2.58 -7.56
CA THR A 413 -14.17 2.99 -6.18
C THR A 413 -12.97 2.24 -5.61
N ASN A 414 -12.62 2.49 -4.36
CA ASN A 414 -11.68 1.63 -3.67
C ASN A 414 -12.20 0.18 -3.59
N ARG A 415 -11.29 -0.78 -3.47
CA ARG A 415 -11.63 -2.21 -3.51
C ARG A 415 -12.52 -2.69 -2.36
N LEU A 416 -12.74 -1.86 -1.34
CA LEU A 416 -13.53 -2.21 -0.15
C LEU A 416 -15.03 -2.02 -0.32
N VAL A 417 -15.45 -1.25 -1.32
CA VAL A 417 -16.86 -0.92 -1.52
C VAL A 417 -17.34 -1.26 -2.92
N ASN A 418 -18.64 -1.59 -3.01
CA ASN A 418 -19.38 -1.58 -4.27
C ASN A 418 -20.03 -0.22 -4.43
N ALA A 419 -20.12 0.26 -5.66
CA ALA A 419 -20.81 1.50 -5.98
C ALA A 419 -21.87 1.28 -7.05
N GLU A 420 -22.96 2.02 -6.94
CA GLU A 420 -24.06 2.01 -7.87
C GLU A 420 -24.51 3.44 -8.13
N ARG A 421 -24.64 3.80 -9.39
CA ARG A 421 -25.25 5.09 -9.77
C ARG A 421 -26.76 5.03 -9.61
N ILE A 422 -27.30 5.97 -8.86
CA ILE A 422 -28.74 6.14 -8.72
C ILE A 422 -29.16 7.26 -9.66
N ALA A 423 -30.17 6.99 -10.49
CA ALA A 423 -30.77 8.03 -11.32
C ALA A 423 -31.52 9.02 -10.41
N GLY A 424 -31.12 10.29 -10.44
CA GLY A 424 -31.85 11.37 -9.77
C GLY A 424 -33.09 11.75 -10.56
N THR A 425 -34.11 12.23 -9.86
CA THR A 425 -35.36 12.77 -10.46
C THR A 425 -35.23 14.26 -10.79
N ASP A 426 -34.12 14.89 -10.40
CA ASP A 426 -33.85 16.33 -10.46
C ASP A 426 -32.61 16.69 -11.31
N GLY A 427 -32.20 15.79 -12.21
CA GLY A 427 -30.99 15.98 -13.01
C GLY A 427 -29.67 15.79 -12.22
N SER A 428 -29.74 15.30 -10.98
CA SER A 428 -28.55 14.96 -10.21
C SER A 428 -27.98 13.59 -10.58
N VAL A 429 -26.66 13.47 -10.48
CA VAL A 429 -25.93 12.20 -10.61
C VAL A 429 -25.40 11.81 -9.24
N THR A 430 -26.02 10.80 -8.67
CA THR A 430 -25.70 10.33 -7.32
C THR A 430 -25.17 8.90 -7.36
N VAL A 431 -24.14 8.64 -6.55
CA VAL A 431 -23.55 7.31 -6.35
C VAL A 431 -23.82 6.86 -4.92
N LYS A 432 -24.34 5.65 -4.78
CA LYS A 432 -24.49 4.98 -3.50
C LYS A 432 -23.47 3.87 -3.37
N THR A 433 -22.87 3.74 -2.20
CA THR A 433 -21.88 2.71 -1.93
C THR A 433 -22.36 1.73 -0.87
N THR A 434 -21.93 0.50 -0.97
CA THR A 434 -22.15 -0.56 0.03
C THR A 434 -20.84 -1.26 0.32
N ALA A 435 -20.67 -1.76 1.55
CA ALA A 435 -19.47 -2.51 1.91
C ALA A 435 -19.34 -3.79 1.09
N LYS A 436 -18.16 -4.10 0.60
CA LYS A 436 -17.85 -5.45 0.15
C LYS A 436 -17.68 -6.35 1.36
N ARG A 437 -18.10 -7.60 1.23
CA ARG A 437 -17.87 -8.60 2.27
C ARG A 437 -16.40 -9.03 2.27
N ALA A 438 -15.83 -9.20 3.45
CA ALA A 438 -14.47 -9.67 3.62
C ALA A 438 -14.24 -11.04 2.96
N SER A 439 -15.24 -11.92 2.94
CA SER A 439 -15.18 -13.20 2.24
C SER A 439 -15.05 -13.09 0.71
N VAL A 440 -15.38 -11.94 0.14
CA VAL A 440 -15.17 -11.64 -1.30
C VAL A 440 -13.78 -11.06 -1.53
N LEU A 441 -13.32 -10.21 -0.61
CA LEU A 441 -12.00 -9.58 -0.69
C LEU A 441 -10.88 -10.59 -0.39
N TYR A 442 -11.11 -11.44 0.61
CA TYR A 442 -10.19 -12.45 1.10
C TYR A 442 -10.91 -13.80 1.24
N PRO A 443 -11.05 -14.57 0.14
CA PRO A 443 -11.70 -15.88 0.21
C PRO A 443 -10.99 -16.80 1.20
N GLY A 444 -11.75 -17.36 2.15
CA GLY A 444 -11.22 -18.29 3.16
C GLY A 444 -10.63 -17.63 4.41
N ILE A 445 -10.63 -16.29 4.53
CA ILE A 445 -10.19 -15.60 5.74
C ILE A 445 -10.95 -16.08 6.99
N SER A 446 -10.24 -16.25 8.10
CA SER A 446 -10.81 -16.78 9.35
C SER A 446 -11.54 -15.76 10.21
N ILE A 447 -11.36 -14.45 9.92
CA ILE A 447 -11.96 -13.34 10.66
C ILE A 447 -12.90 -12.47 9.81
N PRO A 448 -13.84 -13.07 9.04
CA PRO A 448 -14.67 -12.31 8.12
C PRO A 448 -15.61 -11.32 8.82
N ASN A 449 -16.19 -11.67 9.98
CA ASN A 449 -17.11 -10.78 10.70
C ASN A 449 -16.39 -9.52 11.23
N THR A 450 -15.18 -9.68 11.75
CA THR A 450 -14.34 -8.57 12.21
C THR A 450 -14.04 -7.61 11.07
N LEU A 451 -13.61 -8.12 9.90
CA LEU A 451 -13.30 -7.30 8.73
C LEU A 451 -14.57 -6.66 8.14
N ASP A 452 -15.67 -7.40 8.02
CA ASP A 452 -16.96 -6.86 7.57
C ASP A 452 -17.43 -5.69 8.45
N ARG A 453 -17.22 -5.81 9.76
CA ARG A 453 -17.56 -4.75 10.71
C ARG A 453 -16.68 -3.52 10.52
N MET A 454 -15.38 -3.70 10.33
CA MET A 454 -14.44 -2.61 10.08
C MET A 454 -14.79 -1.85 8.79
N ILE A 455 -15.06 -2.57 7.72
CA ILE A 455 -15.43 -1.98 6.42
C ILE A 455 -16.79 -1.27 6.52
N GLY A 456 -17.79 -1.92 7.16
CA GLY A 456 -19.16 -1.43 7.24
C GLY A 456 -19.37 -0.23 8.16
N ASP A 457 -18.72 -0.21 9.32
CA ASP A 457 -18.89 0.82 10.36
C ASP A 457 -17.89 1.98 10.25
N LYS A 458 -17.14 2.06 9.16
CA LYS A 458 -16.11 3.10 8.97
C LYS A 458 -15.01 3.07 10.05
N GLN A 459 -14.75 1.91 10.64
CA GLN A 459 -13.68 1.73 11.63
C GLN A 459 -12.30 1.49 10.98
N ASN A 460 -12.24 1.50 9.66
CA ASN A 460 -11.00 1.40 8.90
C ASN A 460 -10.22 2.72 9.05
N ASP A 461 -9.33 2.78 10.02
CA ASP A 461 -8.50 3.95 10.34
C ASP A 461 -7.05 3.53 10.56
N VAL A 462 -6.20 3.79 9.58
CA VAL A 462 -4.75 3.50 9.60
C VAL A 462 -3.98 4.35 10.61
N ASN A 463 -4.58 5.42 11.11
CA ASN A 463 -4.02 6.30 12.13
C ASN A 463 -4.62 6.06 13.52
N SER A 464 -5.45 5.01 13.66
CA SER A 464 -6.09 4.68 14.93
C SER A 464 -5.07 4.54 16.06
N GLY A 465 -5.40 5.06 17.23
CA GLY A 465 -4.65 4.81 18.47
C GLY A 465 -4.78 3.36 18.96
N ASN A 466 -5.75 2.59 18.43
CA ASN A 466 -5.94 1.17 18.71
C ASN A 466 -5.08 0.35 17.73
N ALA A 467 -4.13 -0.43 18.26
CA ALA A 467 -3.19 -1.19 17.46
C ALA A 467 -3.86 -2.26 16.57
N GLY A 468 -4.90 -2.93 17.07
CA GLY A 468 -5.66 -3.92 16.33
C GLY A 468 -6.40 -3.29 15.14
N ILE A 469 -7.11 -2.18 15.38
CA ILE A 469 -7.78 -1.43 14.31
C ILE A 469 -6.75 -0.93 13.28
N LYS A 470 -5.65 -0.34 13.73
CA LYS A 470 -4.57 0.14 12.86
C LYS A 470 -3.99 -0.98 12.00
N PHE A 471 -3.67 -2.13 12.61
CA PHE A 471 -3.12 -3.30 11.90
C PHE A 471 -4.08 -3.83 10.83
N LEU A 472 -5.35 -4.04 11.18
CA LEU A 472 -6.36 -4.50 10.24
C LEU A 472 -6.65 -3.46 9.15
N SER A 473 -6.67 -2.17 9.50
CA SER A 473 -6.86 -1.09 8.54
C SER A 473 -5.75 -1.04 7.50
N ARG A 474 -4.50 -1.25 7.93
CA ARG A 474 -3.36 -1.36 7.01
C ARG A 474 -3.52 -2.53 6.05
N ALA A 475 -3.91 -3.69 6.54
CA ALA A 475 -4.16 -4.85 5.69
C ALA A 475 -5.34 -4.66 4.72
N LEU A 476 -6.26 -3.74 5.02
CA LEU A 476 -7.38 -3.36 4.16
C LEU A 476 -7.07 -2.22 3.19
N GLU A 477 -5.85 -1.65 3.21
CA GLU A 477 -5.46 -0.66 2.21
C GLU A 477 -5.48 -1.28 0.80
N PRO A 478 -6.00 -0.57 -0.21
CA PRO A 478 -6.21 -1.11 -1.56
C PRO A 478 -4.99 -1.76 -2.19
N GLN A 479 -3.80 -1.22 -1.91
CA GLN A 479 -2.54 -1.75 -2.43
C GLN A 479 -2.20 -3.15 -1.93
N PHE A 480 -2.67 -3.53 -0.75
CA PHE A 480 -2.38 -4.85 -0.15
C PHE A 480 -3.45 -5.91 -0.42
N LEU A 481 -4.62 -5.53 -0.92
CA LEU A 481 -5.72 -6.48 -1.15
C LEU A 481 -5.40 -7.61 -2.14
N ALA A 482 -4.38 -7.47 -2.95
CA ALA A 482 -3.92 -8.50 -3.89
C ALA A 482 -2.67 -9.25 -3.40
N GLU A 483 -2.10 -8.88 -2.24
CA GLU A 483 -0.89 -9.49 -1.71
C GLU A 483 -1.17 -10.88 -1.11
N GLY A 484 -0.43 -11.88 -1.57
CA GLY A 484 -0.58 -13.27 -1.11
C GLY A 484 -0.28 -13.46 0.38
N ASP A 485 0.49 -12.57 1.00
CA ASP A 485 0.88 -12.63 2.41
C ASP A 485 -0.19 -12.12 3.39
N VAL A 486 -1.22 -11.43 2.91
CA VAL A 486 -2.25 -10.81 3.79
C VAL A 486 -3.04 -11.86 4.57
N ILE A 487 -3.61 -12.84 3.86
CA ILE A 487 -4.41 -13.89 4.51
C ILE A 487 -3.58 -14.71 5.49
N PRO A 488 -2.39 -15.26 5.14
CA PRO A 488 -1.55 -15.98 6.09
C PRO A 488 -1.16 -15.16 7.31
N THR A 489 -0.87 -13.87 7.13
CA THR A 489 -0.48 -12.98 8.23
C THR A 489 -1.64 -12.71 9.18
N LEU A 490 -2.81 -12.35 8.66
CA LEU A 490 -4.01 -12.07 9.49
C LEU A 490 -4.50 -13.33 10.19
N ASP A 491 -4.62 -14.44 9.46
CA ASP A 491 -5.09 -15.71 9.99
C ASP A 491 -4.10 -16.30 10.99
N GLY A 492 -2.80 -16.22 10.73
CA GLY A 492 -1.77 -16.63 11.67
C GLY A 492 -1.83 -15.85 12.98
N ALA A 493 -2.01 -14.53 12.89
CA ALA A 493 -2.14 -13.66 14.06
C ALA A 493 -3.42 -13.93 14.86
N ALA A 494 -4.55 -14.13 14.19
CA ALA A 494 -5.84 -14.39 14.81
C ALA A 494 -5.94 -15.75 15.49
N GLN A 495 -5.14 -16.74 15.08
CA GLN A 495 -5.09 -18.09 15.63
C GLN A 495 -3.65 -18.49 16.01
N LEU A 496 -2.90 -17.56 16.61
CA LEU A 496 -1.47 -17.68 16.84
C LEU A 496 -1.07 -18.95 17.63
N ALA A 497 -1.85 -19.35 18.63
CA ALA A 497 -1.62 -20.57 19.39
C ALA A 497 -1.75 -21.84 18.52
N TYR A 498 -2.72 -21.85 17.63
CA TYR A 498 -2.88 -22.95 16.67
C TYR A 498 -1.76 -22.96 15.62
N ALA A 499 -1.44 -21.82 15.04
CA ALA A 499 -0.34 -21.66 14.08
C ALA A 499 1.02 -22.06 14.68
N GLY A 500 1.23 -21.80 15.98
CA GLY A 500 2.40 -22.22 16.74
C GLY A 500 2.34 -23.66 17.27
N GLY A 501 1.28 -24.43 16.96
CA GLY A 501 1.14 -25.83 17.32
C GLY A 501 0.94 -26.10 18.82
N VAL A 502 0.49 -25.12 19.62
CA VAL A 502 0.40 -25.21 21.10
C VAL A 502 -0.43 -26.41 21.54
N GLN A 503 -1.65 -26.58 21.03
CA GLN A 503 -2.55 -27.67 21.44
C GLN A 503 -1.94 -29.03 21.14
N SER A 504 -1.37 -29.20 19.96
CA SER A 504 -0.82 -30.48 19.50
C SER A 504 0.49 -30.84 20.21
N SER A 505 1.38 -29.88 20.45
CA SER A 505 2.60 -30.08 21.23
C SER A 505 2.29 -30.40 22.68
N THR A 506 1.28 -29.73 23.30
CA THR A 506 0.82 -30.03 24.66
C THR A 506 0.32 -31.47 24.80
N ILE A 507 -0.47 -31.99 23.81
CA ILE A 507 -0.90 -33.37 23.77
C ILE A 507 0.31 -34.30 23.66
N THR A 508 1.24 -34.03 22.74
CA THR A 508 2.43 -34.85 22.50
C THR A 508 3.33 -34.93 23.72
N VAL A 509 3.60 -33.83 24.37
CA VAL A 509 4.41 -33.73 25.57
C VAL A 509 3.77 -34.48 26.74
N ALA A 510 2.44 -34.41 26.90
CA ALA A 510 1.74 -35.13 27.95
C ALA A 510 1.73 -36.65 27.77
N GLN A 511 1.86 -37.13 26.56
CA GLN A 511 1.95 -38.59 26.27
C GLN A 511 3.32 -39.18 26.62
N ALA A 512 4.40 -38.37 26.67
CA ALA A 512 5.74 -38.88 26.97
C ALA A 512 5.87 -39.47 28.38
N PRO A 513 5.46 -38.80 29.49
CA PRO A 513 5.46 -39.44 30.81
C PRO A 513 4.52 -40.65 30.91
N VAL A 514 3.39 -40.60 30.20
CA VAL A 514 2.46 -41.74 30.17
C VAL A 514 3.12 -42.99 29.57
N ARG A 515 3.83 -42.83 28.43
CA ARG A 515 4.61 -43.95 27.84
C ARG A 515 5.67 -44.45 28.80
N ALA A 516 6.43 -43.55 29.42
CA ALA A 516 7.46 -43.92 30.41
C ALA A 516 6.87 -44.74 31.57
N ILE A 517 5.69 -44.35 32.09
CA ILE A 517 4.99 -45.06 33.16
C ILE A 517 4.49 -46.44 32.66
N GLN A 518 3.88 -46.50 31.47
CA GLN A 518 3.36 -47.73 30.92
C GLN A 518 4.48 -48.74 30.62
N ASP A 519 5.60 -48.27 30.05
CA ASP A 519 6.78 -49.10 29.79
C ASP A 519 7.39 -49.61 31.10
N HIS A 520 7.48 -48.78 32.13
CA HIS A 520 7.96 -49.15 33.47
C HIS A 520 7.07 -50.19 34.14
N LEU A 521 5.76 -50.10 34.01
CA LEU A 521 4.79 -51.01 34.62
C LEU A 521 4.45 -52.25 33.76
N SER A 522 4.82 -52.25 32.47
CA SER A 522 4.52 -53.36 31.55
C SER A 522 5.20 -54.64 31.98
N LEU A 523 4.54 -55.75 31.71
CA LEU A 523 5.18 -57.08 31.84
C LEU A 523 6.37 -57.25 30.89
N ALA A 524 6.34 -56.53 29.76
CA ALA A 524 7.45 -56.52 28.82
C ALA A 524 8.68 -55.82 29.39
N GLY A 525 8.53 -54.75 30.18
CA GLY A 525 9.62 -54.00 30.82
C GLY A 525 10.31 -54.74 31.96
N LYS A 526 9.88 -55.94 32.34
CA LYS A 526 10.47 -56.67 33.48
C LYS A 526 10.99 -58.01 33.06
N VAL A 527 12.25 -58.22 33.37
CA VAL A 527 12.87 -59.48 33.18
C VAL A 527 12.30 -60.47 34.20
N ALA A 528 11.40 -61.38 33.74
CA ALA A 528 10.84 -62.39 34.59
C ALA A 528 11.94 -63.32 35.07
N GLN A 529 12.15 -63.39 36.38
CA GLN A 529 12.97 -64.47 36.99
C GLN A 529 12.18 -65.75 36.89
N LYS A 530 12.89 -66.89 36.53
CA LYS A 530 12.30 -68.20 36.41
C LYS A 530 11.74 -68.62 37.75
N GLY A 531 10.40 -68.73 37.90
CA GLY A 531 9.74 -69.27 39.08
C GLY A 531 9.34 -68.21 40.16
N THR A 532 9.47 -66.92 39.96
CA THR A 532 9.05 -65.89 40.90
C THR A 532 7.93 -64.99 40.29
N ASN A 533 7.06 -64.45 41.15
CA ASN A 533 6.13 -63.35 40.75
C ASN A 533 6.91 -62.27 40.07
N LEU A 534 6.33 -61.65 39.00
CA LEU A 534 6.95 -60.62 38.17
C LEU A 534 7.37 -59.38 38.93
N HIS A 535 6.89 -59.16 40.14
CA HIS A 535 7.19 -58.05 41.02
C HIS A 535 7.53 -58.53 42.43
N GLU A 536 8.74 -58.27 42.89
CA GLU A 536 9.06 -58.43 44.32
C GLU A 536 8.56 -57.19 45.10
N ASN A 537 8.16 -57.39 46.36
CA ASN A 537 7.78 -56.23 47.20
C ASN A 537 8.99 -55.36 47.46
N GLY A 538 8.80 -54.03 47.37
CA GLY A 538 9.89 -53.10 47.53
C GLY A 538 9.62 -51.78 46.84
N PHE A 539 10.59 -50.89 46.95
CA PHE A 539 10.55 -49.60 46.34
C PHE A 539 11.44 -49.55 45.11
N ASP A 540 10.90 -49.06 43.99
CA ASP A 540 11.64 -48.85 42.73
C ASP A 540 11.77 -47.34 42.52
N LEU A 541 12.97 -46.86 42.18
CA LEU A 541 13.25 -45.52 41.69
C LEU A 541 13.68 -45.60 40.25
N TRP A 542 13.05 -44.83 39.39
CA TRP A 542 13.35 -44.83 37.97
C TRP A 542 13.41 -43.43 37.38
N ALA A 543 14.12 -43.27 36.27
CA ALA A 543 14.24 -42.04 35.52
C ALA A 543 14.33 -42.32 34.03
N ASN A 544 13.68 -41.49 33.24
CA ASN A 544 13.76 -41.54 31.76
C ASN A 544 14.17 -40.15 31.24
N ALA A 545 15.19 -40.10 30.41
CA ALA A 545 15.45 -38.99 29.51
C ALA A 545 14.65 -39.20 28.23
N ILE A 546 13.97 -38.19 27.78
CA ILE A 546 13.09 -38.20 26.62
C ILE A 546 13.50 -37.15 25.60
N TYR A 547 13.52 -37.50 24.34
CA TYR A 547 13.58 -36.60 23.22
C TYR A 547 12.48 -36.98 22.25
N GLY A 548 11.78 -35.99 21.70
CA GLY A 548 10.76 -36.23 20.71
C GLY A 548 10.77 -35.17 19.63
N SER A 549 10.50 -35.58 18.40
CA SER A 549 10.29 -34.72 17.23
C SER A 549 8.97 -35.09 16.60
N ASN A 550 8.15 -34.07 16.32
CA ASN A 550 6.83 -34.24 15.72
C ASN A 550 6.70 -33.34 14.50
N ARG A 551 6.16 -33.85 13.43
CA ARG A 551 5.92 -33.12 12.19
C ARG A 551 4.47 -33.26 11.78
N THR A 552 3.78 -32.14 11.63
CA THR A 552 2.45 -32.12 11.06
C THR A 552 2.47 -31.42 9.70
N ARG A 553 1.54 -31.75 8.83
CA ARG A 553 1.38 -31.19 7.50
C ARG A 553 -0.08 -31.30 7.07
N ASP A 554 -0.45 -30.43 6.17
CA ASP A 554 -1.74 -30.44 5.45
C ASP A 554 -2.97 -30.40 6.39
N PHE A 555 -2.83 -29.80 7.58
CA PHE A 555 -3.98 -29.45 8.40
C PHE A 555 -4.69 -28.25 7.77
N SER A 556 -5.93 -28.44 7.40
CA SER A 556 -6.74 -27.35 6.80
C SER A 556 -7.07 -26.26 7.82
N ALA A 557 -6.65 -25.04 7.53
CA ALA A 557 -6.95 -23.83 8.28
C ALA A 557 -7.73 -22.83 7.41
N GLY A 558 -8.98 -23.18 7.05
CA GLY A 558 -9.75 -22.43 6.05
C GLY A 558 -9.27 -22.79 4.64
N SER A 559 -8.78 -21.80 3.90
CA SER A 559 -8.14 -21.99 2.59
C SER A 559 -6.64 -22.22 2.68
N LEU A 560 -6.06 -22.22 3.88
CA LEU A 560 -4.63 -22.29 4.13
C LEU A 560 -4.22 -23.68 4.60
N ASP A 561 -3.00 -24.08 4.25
CA ASP A 561 -2.34 -25.25 4.79
C ASP A 561 -1.62 -24.89 6.08
N ALA A 562 -1.92 -25.64 7.15
CA ALA A 562 -1.26 -25.53 8.44
C ALA A 562 -0.41 -26.78 8.70
N GLY A 563 0.76 -26.56 9.24
CA GLY A 563 1.64 -27.59 9.70
C GLY A 563 2.72 -27.01 10.58
N TYR A 564 3.43 -27.89 11.29
CA TYR A 564 4.55 -27.45 12.13
C TYR A 564 5.54 -28.62 12.34
N ASN A 565 6.78 -28.25 12.69
CA ASN A 565 7.78 -29.12 13.28
C ASN A 565 7.92 -28.72 14.74
N SER A 566 7.82 -29.69 15.62
CA SER A 566 8.03 -29.53 17.06
C SER A 566 9.10 -30.49 17.53
N ASP A 567 10.09 -29.98 18.23
CA ASP A 567 11.14 -30.76 18.88
C ASP A 567 11.09 -30.46 20.39
N PHE A 568 11.24 -31.50 21.22
CA PHE A 568 11.27 -31.32 22.67
C PHE A 568 12.22 -32.32 23.33
N ALA A 569 12.76 -31.89 24.44
CA ALA A 569 13.58 -32.75 25.30
C ALA A 569 13.20 -32.53 26.77
N GLY A 570 13.35 -33.61 27.52
CA GLY A 570 13.02 -33.52 28.94
C GLY A 570 13.40 -34.80 29.72
N GLY A 571 12.92 -34.84 30.92
CA GLY A 571 13.10 -35.98 31.81
C GLY A 571 11.84 -36.31 32.61
N VAL A 572 11.72 -37.58 32.95
CA VAL A 572 10.72 -38.08 33.89
C VAL A 572 11.44 -38.81 35.01
N ILE A 573 11.09 -38.53 36.25
CA ILE A 573 11.58 -39.25 37.44
C ILE A 573 10.38 -39.76 38.18
N GLY A 574 10.38 -41.06 38.51
CA GLY A 574 9.31 -41.68 39.26
C GLY A 574 9.79 -42.64 40.34
N GLY A 575 8.93 -42.83 41.29
CA GLY A 575 9.14 -43.85 42.33
C GLY A 575 7.83 -44.54 42.66
N ASP A 576 7.92 -45.86 42.88
CA ASP A 576 6.74 -46.69 43.21
C ASP A 576 7.02 -47.76 44.20
N TRP A 577 5.98 -48.19 44.89
CA TRP A 577 6.00 -49.26 45.89
C TRP A 577 5.19 -50.44 45.41
N THR A 578 5.84 -51.60 45.38
CA THR A 578 5.22 -52.90 45.07
C THR A 578 4.86 -53.65 46.35
N PHE A 579 3.66 -54.18 46.42
CA PHE A 579 3.11 -54.85 47.58
C PHE A 579 2.20 -56.03 47.18
N ASP A 580 1.94 -56.91 48.10
CA ASP A 580 1.02 -58.03 47.90
C ASP A 580 -0.45 -57.51 47.83
N ALA A 581 -1.19 -57.83 46.79
CA ALA A 581 -2.54 -57.43 46.57
C ALA A 581 -3.44 -58.60 46.13
N GLY A 582 -3.98 -59.32 47.11
CA GLY A 582 -4.75 -60.55 46.89
C GLY A 582 -3.93 -61.64 46.33
N ALA A 583 -4.35 -62.23 45.21
CA ALA A 583 -3.59 -63.28 44.50
C ALA A 583 -2.45 -62.73 43.60
N GLY A 584 -2.31 -61.42 43.52
CA GLY A 584 -1.33 -60.78 42.68
C GLY A 584 -0.50 -59.71 43.42
N LYS A 585 0.20 -58.91 42.66
CA LYS A 585 0.98 -57.76 43.15
C LYS A 585 0.34 -56.48 42.75
N GLY A 586 0.18 -55.58 43.75
CA GLY A 586 -0.20 -54.18 43.51
C GLY A 586 1.02 -53.29 43.43
N ARG A 587 0.93 -52.21 42.69
CA ARG A 587 1.95 -51.17 42.58
C ARG A 587 1.28 -49.79 42.61
N VAL A 588 1.84 -48.85 43.30
CA VAL A 588 1.40 -47.45 43.31
C VAL A 588 2.64 -46.55 43.31
N GLY A 589 2.59 -45.50 42.49
CA GLY A 589 3.72 -44.61 42.33
C GLY A 589 3.35 -43.20 41.90
N LEU A 590 4.34 -42.35 41.98
CA LEU A 590 4.28 -40.94 41.55
C LEU A 590 5.44 -40.69 40.59
N ALA A 591 5.16 -39.91 39.54
CA ALA A 591 6.18 -39.43 38.59
C ALA A 591 6.08 -37.94 38.39
N LEU A 592 7.23 -37.31 38.19
CA LEU A 592 7.37 -35.89 37.84
C LEU A 592 8.09 -35.79 36.49
N ASN A 593 7.65 -34.89 35.63
CA ASN A 593 8.31 -34.62 34.36
C ASN A 593 8.56 -33.12 34.17
N VAL A 594 9.69 -32.80 33.52
CA VAL A 594 10.09 -31.45 33.15
C VAL A 594 10.81 -31.49 31.81
N GLY A 595 10.71 -30.40 31.04
CA GLY A 595 11.43 -30.26 29.77
C GLY A 595 11.13 -28.97 29.07
N ALA A 596 11.70 -28.86 27.89
CA ALA A 596 11.54 -27.67 27.00
C ALA A 596 11.48 -28.14 25.54
N GLY A 597 10.96 -27.29 24.69
CA GLY A 597 10.88 -27.56 23.27
C GLY A 597 10.66 -26.32 22.45
N ASP A 598 10.73 -26.48 21.14
CA ASP A 598 10.38 -25.46 20.18
C ASP A 598 9.48 -26.02 19.07
N THR A 599 8.68 -25.12 18.50
CA THR A 599 7.85 -25.42 17.36
C THR A 599 8.01 -24.35 16.30
N LYS A 600 8.14 -24.78 15.05
CA LYS A 600 8.17 -23.90 13.88
C LYS A 600 7.05 -24.27 12.94
N SER A 601 6.22 -23.29 12.61
CA SER A 601 5.15 -23.49 11.64
C SER A 601 5.68 -23.76 10.23
N ARG A 602 4.86 -24.42 9.44
CA ARG A 602 5.09 -24.78 8.03
C ARG A 602 3.83 -24.48 7.23
N GLY A 603 3.94 -24.65 5.92
CA GLY A 603 2.84 -24.29 5.03
C GLY A 603 2.66 -22.78 4.98
N ASP A 604 1.42 -22.34 4.93
CA ASP A 604 1.09 -20.92 4.81
C ASP A 604 1.40 -20.10 6.07
N PHE A 605 1.51 -20.75 7.24
CA PHE A 605 1.88 -20.08 8.51
C PHE A 605 3.38 -20.14 8.84
N ASN A 606 4.24 -20.29 7.86
CA ASN A 606 5.67 -20.55 8.03
C ASN A 606 6.49 -19.51 8.82
N SER A 607 5.89 -18.37 9.17
CA SER A 607 6.50 -17.29 9.95
C SER A 607 6.32 -17.42 11.46
N THR A 608 5.53 -18.40 11.95
CA THR A 608 5.22 -18.55 13.37
C THR A 608 6.20 -19.50 14.06
N LYS A 609 6.68 -19.10 15.24
CA LYS A 609 7.52 -19.88 16.15
C LYS A 609 6.89 -19.90 17.52
N ASN A 610 7.12 -21.00 18.23
CA ASN A 610 6.73 -21.20 19.63
C ASN A 610 7.91 -21.80 20.38
N ASP A 611 8.37 -21.14 21.41
CA ASP A 611 9.32 -21.68 22.39
C ASP A 611 8.51 -22.05 23.62
N PHE A 612 8.68 -23.27 24.17
CA PHE A 612 7.87 -23.69 25.29
C PHE A 612 8.65 -24.51 26.34
N ASP A 613 8.29 -24.30 27.60
CA ASP A 613 8.70 -25.10 28.74
C ASP A 613 7.50 -25.89 29.26
N PHE A 614 7.74 -27.09 29.74
CA PHE A 614 6.69 -27.92 30.31
C PHE A 614 7.11 -28.59 31.60
N TRP A 615 6.11 -28.87 32.43
CA TRP A 615 6.23 -29.69 33.61
C TRP A 615 4.94 -30.50 33.83
N GLY A 616 5.05 -31.58 34.62
CA GLY A 616 3.87 -32.35 34.96
C GLY A 616 4.11 -33.31 36.11
N MET A 617 3.01 -33.89 36.58
CA MET A 617 3.02 -34.91 37.63
C MET A 617 1.98 -35.99 37.26
N SER A 618 2.29 -37.23 37.64
CA SER A 618 1.40 -38.35 37.38
C SER A 618 1.34 -39.27 38.59
N LEU A 619 0.15 -39.61 39.02
CA LEU A 619 -0.14 -40.72 39.93
C LEU A 619 -0.42 -41.95 39.09
N TYR A 620 0.18 -43.06 39.41
CA TYR A 620 -0.02 -44.29 38.65
C TYR A 620 -0.11 -45.52 39.57
N GLY A 621 -0.69 -46.56 39.02
CA GLY A 621 -0.77 -47.82 39.69
C GLY A 621 -0.89 -48.98 38.71
N GLY A 622 -0.55 -50.15 39.18
CA GLY A 622 -0.68 -51.40 38.43
C GLY A 622 -1.10 -52.54 39.32
N TRP A 623 -1.74 -53.51 38.71
CA TRP A 623 -2.03 -54.80 39.33
C TRP A 623 -1.65 -55.94 38.36
N SER A 624 -0.85 -56.90 38.83
CA SER A 624 -0.41 -58.00 38.02
C SER A 624 -0.63 -59.31 38.74
N MET A 625 -1.14 -60.32 38.01
CA MET A 625 -1.38 -61.65 38.48
C MET A 625 -1.09 -62.61 37.35
N ASP A 626 -0.15 -63.61 37.57
CA ASP A 626 0.30 -64.51 36.54
C ASP A 626 0.67 -63.81 35.22
N ASN A 627 -0.14 -64.01 34.19
CA ASN A 627 0.07 -63.40 32.85
C ASN A 627 -0.75 -62.14 32.57
N VAL A 628 -1.56 -61.70 33.53
CA VAL A 628 -2.40 -60.47 33.40
C VAL A 628 -1.73 -59.32 34.09
N ASN A 629 -1.74 -58.20 33.42
CA ASN A 629 -1.31 -56.92 33.99
C ASN A 629 -2.32 -55.79 33.63
N VAL A 630 -2.68 -55.01 34.63
CA VAL A 630 -3.55 -53.83 34.41
C VAL A 630 -2.81 -52.61 34.99
N VAL A 631 -2.68 -51.61 34.19
CA VAL A 631 -2.02 -50.36 34.54
C VAL A 631 -3.02 -49.23 34.44
N ALA A 632 -3.03 -48.36 35.43
CA ALA A 632 -3.81 -47.14 35.43
C ALA A 632 -2.96 -45.90 35.76
N ASP A 633 -3.22 -44.77 35.13
CA ASP A 633 -2.53 -43.52 35.39
C ASP A 633 -3.49 -42.36 35.36
N LEU A 634 -3.17 -41.32 36.19
CA LEU A 634 -3.80 -40.03 36.21
C LEU A 634 -2.69 -38.99 36.23
N GLY A 635 -2.62 -38.18 35.19
CA GLY A 635 -1.56 -37.18 34.98
C GLY A 635 -2.10 -35.78 34.78
N TYR A 636 -1.28 -34.80 35.14
CA TYR A 636 -1.43 -33.40 34.81
C TYR A 636 -0.12 -32.91 34.21
N SER A 637 -0.20 -32.27 33.07
CA SER A 637 0.95 -31.57 32.47
C SER A 637 0.55 -30.16 32.05
N ALA A 638 1.46 -29.22 32.23
CA ALA A 638 1.28 -27.83 31.84
C ALA A 638 2.48 -27.35 31.01
N SER A 639 2.22 -26.49 30.07
CA SER A 639 3.26 -25.82 29.26
C SER A 639 3.04 -24.33 29.22
N LYS A 640 4.16 -23.57 29.25
CA LYS A 640 4.18 -22.14 28.97
C LYS A 640 4.75 -21.94 27.57
N ASN A 641 4.07 -21.18 26.75
CA ASN A 641 4.39 -21.04 25.35
C ASN A 641 4.62 -19.56 25.03
N GLU A 642 5.77 -19.24 24.42
CA GLU A 642 6.11 -17.94 23.88
C GLU A 642 6.01 -17.96 22.36
N LEU A 643 4.97 -17.34 21.84
CA LEU A 643 4.64 -17.30 20.42
C LEU A 643 5.17 -16.04 19.74
N LYS A 644 5.72 -16.20 18.55
CA LYS A 644 6.23 -15.10 17.72
C LYS A 644 5.88 -15.37 16.26
N GLN A 645 5.34 -14.34 15.58
CA GLN A 645 5.08 -14.37 14.14
C GLN A 645 5.73 -13.16 13.49
N ASP A 646 6.59 -13.39 12.50
CA ASP A 646 7.18 -12.32 11.71
C ASP A 646 6.14 -11.75 10.72
N ILE A 647 6.09 -10.40 10.59
CA ILE A 647 5.23 -9.73 9.63
C ILE A 647 6.02 -9.53 8.35
N PRO A 648 5.52 -9.98 7.18
CA PRO A 648 6.18 -9.77 5.90
C PRO A 648 6.34 -8.27 5.58
N SER A 649 7.50 -7.89 5.08
CA SER A 649 7.77 -6.50 4.67
C SER A 649 6.93 -6.05 3.47
N SER A 650 6.44 -6.98 2.66
CA SER A 650 5.51 -6.75 1.56
C SER A 650 4.24 -5.99 1.97
N LEU A 651 3.79 -6.15 3.23
CA LEU A 651 2.61 -5.47 3.77
C LEU A 651 2.85 -4.03 4.25
N GLY A 652 4.08 -3.50 4.10
CA GLY A 652 4.42 -2.18 4.61
C GLY A 652 4.30 -2.06 6.13
N LEU A 653 4.22 -3.18 6.83
CA LEU A 653 4.20 -3.31 8.28
C LEU A 653 5.54 -3.87 8.74
N CYS A 654 6.05 -3.37 9.86
CA CYS A 654 7.31 -3.83 10.44
C CYS A 654 7.07 -4.47 11.80
N GLY A 655 7.93 -5.45 12.16
CA GLY A 655 7.95 -6.02 13.50
C GLY A 655 7.41 -7.44 13.57
N ARG A 656 7.04 -7.82 14.77
CA ARG A 656 6.53 -9.16 15.10
C ARG A 656 5.25 -9.08 15.89
N ILE A 657 4.44 -10.11 15.71
CA ILE A 657 3.30 -10.40 16.56
C ILE A 657 3.74 -11.38 17.63
N LYS A 658 3.41 -11.12 18.88
CA LYS A 658 3.75 -11.95 20.03
C LYS A 658 2.50 -12.36 20.79
N GLY A 659 2.62 -13.50 21.51
CA GLY A 659 1.60 -13.95 22.42
C GLY A 659 2.21 -14.96 23.42
N ASP A 660 1.87 -14.81 24.68
CA ASP A 660 2.21 -15.75 25.73
C ASP A 660 0.95 -16.50 26.11
N VAL A 661 1.00 -17.83 26.10
CA VAL A 661 -0.16 -18.66 26.39
C VAL A 661 0.21 -19.86 27.23
N ASP A 662 -0.53 -20.10 28.28
CA ASP A 662 -0.44 -21.30 29.09
C ASP A 662 -1.39 -22.39 28.52
N SER A 663 -0.91 -23.61 28.47
CA SER A 663 -1.70 -24.76 28.07
C SER A 663 -1.52 -25.89 29.06
N SER A 664 -2.56 -26.67 29.29
CA SER A 664 -2.51 -27.80 30.24
C SER A 664 -3.34 -28.95 29.76
N VAL A 665 -3.01 -30.12 30.24
CA VAL A 665 -3.76 -31.33 29.94
C VAL A 665 -3.85 -32.22 31.18
N ILE A 666 -5.06 -32.72 31.43
CA ILE A 666 -5.32 -33.79 32.37
C ILE A 666 -5.46 -35.07 31.57
N THR A 667 -4.71 -36.08 31.95
CA THR A 667 -4.80 -37.43 31.34
C THR A 667 -5.27 -38.46 32.34
N ALA A 668 -6.12 -39.38 31.95
CA ALA A 668 -6.49 -40.56 32.73
C ALA A 668 -6.54 -41.78 31.82
N GLY A 669 -5.86 -42.81 32.14
CA GLY A 669 -5.77 -43.99 31.29
C GLY A 669 -5.81 -45.33 32.06
N VAL A 670 -6.30 -46.35 31.37
CA VAL A 670 -6.19 -47.74 31.83
C VAL A 670 -5.73 -48.62 30.63
N LYS A 671 -4.76 -49.50 30.86
CA LYS A 671 -4.24 -50.46 29.87
C LYS A 671 -4.23 -51.85 30.51
N ALA A 672 -4.74 -52.84 29.80
CA ALA A 672 -4.67 -54.24 30.18
C ALA A 672 -3.77 -54.99 29.21
N GLU A 673 -2.91 -55.86 29.73
CA GLU A 673 -1.96 -56.68 29.00
C GLU A 673 -2.11 -58.17 29.39
N TYR A 674 -1.90 -59.03 28.43
CA TYR A 674 -1.89 -60.47 28.67
C TYR A 674 -0.64 -61.09 28.06
N MET A 675 0.20 -61.75 28.86
CA MET A 675 1.46 -62.40 28.41
C MET A 675 1.26 -63.81 27.93
N VAL A 676 1.55 -64.08 26.69
CA VAL A 676 1.65 -65.44 26.12
C VAL A 676 3.14 -65.74 25.92
N LYS A 677 3.67 -66.61 26.74
CA LYS A 677 5.07 -67.05 26.63
C LYS A 677 5.17 -68.15 25.59
N THR A 678 6.09 -68.05 24.66
CA THR A 678 6.45 -69.10 23.71
C THR A 678 7.96 -69.36 23.75
N ASP A 679 8.41 -70.45 23.17
CA ASP A 679 9.82 -70.82 23.13
C ASP A 679 10.67 -69.80 22.35
N VAL A 680 10.07 -69.10 21.40
CA VAL A 680 10.76 -68.13 20.51
C VAL A 680 10.75 -66.75 21.10
N LEU A 681 9.59 -66.27 21.54
CA LEU A 681 9.40 -64.88 22.06
C LEU A 681 8.13 -64.80 22.94
N ASP A 682 8.05 -63.79 23.77
CA ASP A 682 6.87 -63.45 24.54
C ASP A 682 5.99 -62.54 23.70
N VAL A 683 4.69 -62.82 23.59
CA VAL A 683 3.70 -62.11 22.88
C VAL A 683 2.70 -61.51 23.87
N MET A 684 2.57 -60.17 23.91
CA MET A 684 1.70 -59.49 24.87
C MET A 684 0.70 -58.62 24.14
N PRO A 685 -0.47 -59.16 23.73
CA PRO A 685 -1.59 -58.32 23.31
C PRO A 685 -2.02 -57.39 24.45
N HIS A 686 -2.38 -56.17 24.07
CA HIS A 686 -2.88 -55.18 25.00
C HIS A 686 -3.99 -54.32 24.42
N VAL A 687 -4.82 -53.83 25.32
CA VAL A 687 -5.91 -52.91 24.98
C VAL A 687 -5.99 -51.85 26.07
N GLY A 688 -6.31 -50.62 25.67
CA GLY A 688 -6.45 -49.52 26.64
C GLY A 688 -7.51 -48.52 26.28
N VAL A 689 -7.79 -47.68 27.21
CA VAL A 689 -8.60 -46.46 27.01
C VAL A 689 -7.89 -45.32 27.73
N ARG A 690 -7.84 -44.19 27.09
CA ARG A 690 -7.24 -42.95 27.61
C ARG A 690 -8.14 -41.79 27.35
N TYR A 691 -8.39 -41.00 28.36
CA TYR A 691 -9.06 -39.69 28.27
C TYR A 691 -8.03 -38.59 28.45
N MET A 692 -8.21 -37.51 27.69
CA MET A 692 -7.43 -36.30 27.80
C MET A 692 -8.39 -35.08 27.79
N ALA A 693 -8.22 -34.18 28.75
CA ALA A 693 -8.85 -32.85 28.77
C ALA A 693 -7.76 -31.83 28.52
N VAL A 694 -7.75 -31.25 27.33
CA VAL A 694 -6.74 -30.27 26.88
C VAL A 694 -7.32 -28.86 26.98
N LYS A 695 -6.68 -28.00 27.76
CA LYS A 695 -7.05 -26.61 27.96
C LYS A 695 -5.93 -25.71 27.44
N THR A 696 -6.30 -24.75 26.60
CA THR A 696 -5.44 -23.62 26.23
C THR A 696 -6.07 -22.36 26.81
N ASP A 697 -5.34 -21.61 27.61
CA ASP A 697 -5.86 -20.42 28.27
C ASP A 697 -6.07 -19.31 27.24
N SER A 698 -7.01 -18.40 27.52
CA SER A 698 -7.21 -17.22 26.70
C SER A 698 -6.02 -16.28 26.82
N PHE A 699 -5.66 -15.67 25.73
CA PHE A 699 -4.55 -14.72 25.66
C PHE A 699 -4.80 -13.61 24.64
N THR A 700 -3.93 -12.59 24.65
CA THR A 700 -4.02 -11.48 23.70
C THR A 700 -2.72 -11.38 22.91
N THR A 701 -2.83 -11.40 21.59
CA THR A 701 -1.69 -11.14 20.71
C THR A 701 -1.36 -9.66 20.69
N LYS A 702 -0.06 -9.34 20.62
CA LYS A 702 0.47 -7.97 20.67
C LYS A 702 1.51 -7.75 19.58
N LEU A 703 1.64 -6.49 19.14
CA LEU A 703 2.80 -6.07 18.34
C LEU A 703 4.04 -5.88 19.22
N ASP A 704 5.24 -6.10 18.68
CA ASP A 704 6.52 -5.83 19.33
C ASP A 704 6.63 -4.42 19.91
N MET A 705 6.09 -3.44 19.17
CA MET A 705 6.08 -2.02 19.58
C MET A 705 4.97 -1.68 20.59
N GLY A 706 4.24 -2.70 21.04
CA GLY A 706 3.11 -2.57 21.96
C GLY A 706 1.76 -2.43 21.25
N GLY A 707 0.71 -2.75 22.00
CA GLY A 707 -0.68 -2.68 21.55
C GLY A 707 -1.28 -4.03 21.23
N ASP A 708 -2.50 -4.22 21.69
CA ASP A 708 -3.27 -5.46 21.58
C ASP A 708 -3.85 -5.58 20.17
N LEU A 709 -3.74 -6.79 19.57
CA LEU A 709 -4.27 -7.10 18.24
C LEU A 709 -5.54 -7.95 18.31
N PHE A 710 -5.40 -9.16 18.83
CA PHE A 710 -6.48 -10.13 18.93
C PHE A 710 -6.55 -10.71 20.33
N HIS A 711 -7.72 -10.81 20.87
CA HIS A 711 -8.00 -11.63 22.04
C HIS A 711 -8.55 -12.97 21.56
N THR A 712 -7.85 -14.06 21.96
CA THR A 712 -8.16 -15.41 21.51
C THR A 712 -8.55 -16.27 22.69
N ASP A 713 -9.59 -17.05 22.54
CA ASP A 713 -10.07 -18.04 23.50
C ASP A 713 -10.28 -19.39 22.80
N SER A 714 -10.03 -20.49 23.50
CA SER A 714 -10.17 -21.85 22.96
C SER A 714 -11.02 -22.70 23.89
N ASP A 715 -11.93 -23.48 23.31
CA ASP A 715 -12.75 -24.40 24.08
C ASP A 715 -11.88 -25.51 24.72
N LEU A 716 -12.31 -25.99 25.87
CA LEU A 716 -11.76 -27.20 26.51
C LEU A 716 -12.03 -28.40 25.60
N GLN A 717 -10.97 -29.13 25.23
CA GLN A 717 -11.07 -30.31 24.35
C GLN A 717 -11.12 -31.57 25.15
N HIS A 718 -12.04 -32.47 24.82
CA HIS A 718 -12.20 -33.79 25.41
C HIS A 718 -11.87 -34.86 24.38
N VAL A 719 -10.72 -35.51 24.53
CA VAL A 719 -10.20 -36.51 23.60
C VAL A 719 -10.16 -37.88 24.26
N TRP A 720 -10.63 -38.90 23.57
CA TRP A 720 -10.56 -40.28 23.93
C TRP A 720 -9.67 -41.06 22.96
N GLN A 721 -8.80 -41.86 23.46
CA GLN A 721 -7.95 -42.78 22.67
C GLN A 721 -8.16 -44.21 23.09
N PHE A 722 -8.14 -45.13 22.14
CA PHE A 722 -8.36 -46.57 22.36
C PHE A 722 -7.20 -47.39 21.78
N PRO A 723 -6.01 -47.36 22.41
CA PRO A 723 -4.88 -48.15 21.92
C PRO A 723 -5.17 -49.65 21.95
N VAL A 724 -4.90 -50.32 20.85
CA VAL A 724 -4.96 -51.75 20.70
C VAL A 724 -3.69 -52.21 20.01
N GLY A 725 -2.95 -53.12 20.62
CA GLY A 725 -1.65 -53.52 20.09
C GLY A 725 -1.11 -54.81 20.63
N VAL A 726 0.13 -55.06 20.25
CA VAL A 726 0.89 -56.23 20.68
C VAL A 726 2.34 -55.84 20.96
N ASN A 727 2.83 -56.21 22.12
CA ASN A 727 4.25 -56.12 22.45
C ASN A 727 4.90 -57.51 22.25
N LEU A 728 6.04 -57.53 21.57
CA LEU A 728 6.88 -58.69 21.33
C LEU A 728 8.20 -58.50 22.04
N SER A 729 8.62 -59.49 22.85
CA SER A 729 9.88 -59.37 23.56
C SER A 729 10.56 -60.75 23.77
N LYS A 730 11.83 -60.70 24.07
CA LYS A 730 12.63 -61.89 24.42
C LYS A 730 13.64 -61.58 25.47
N THR A 731 13.65 -62.31 26.57
CA THR A 731 14.72 -62.25 27.57
C THR A 731 15.88 -63.18 27.21
N ILE A 732 17.07 -62.61 27.12
CA ILE A 732 18.31 -63.31 26.84
C ILE A 732 19.19 -63.12 28.05
N GLU A 733 19.57 -64.25 28.67
CA GLU A 733 20.46 -64.26 29.84
C GLU A 733 21.89 -64.56 29.37
N THR A 734 22.85 -63.72 29.77
CA THR A 734 24.28 -63.92 29.41
C THR A 734 25.02 -64.70 30.49
N GLU A 735 26.11 -65.32 30.10
CA GLU A 735 27.00 -66.07 31.08
C GLU A 735 27.52 -65.14 32.22
N SER A 736 27.61 -63.86 32.00
CA SER A 736 28.03 -62.85 32.96
C SER A 736 26.92 -62.34 33.90
N GLY A 737 25.70 -62.93 33.82
CA GLY A 737 24.55 -62.65 34.63
C GLY A 737 23.76 -61.40 34.21
N TRP A 738 24.07 -60.80 33.04
CA TRP A 738 23.22 -59.72 32.46
C TRP A 738 22.03 -60.39 31.79
N LYS A 739 20.88 -59.70 31.98
CA LYS A 739 19.65 -60.00 31.27
C LYS A 739 19.43 -58.92 30.25
N VAL A 740 19.34 -59.33 28.97
CA VAL A 740 19.09 -58.40 27.84
C VAL A 740 17.71 -58.71 27.27
N LYS A 741 16.88 -57.68 27.15
CA LYS A 741 15.51 -57.78 26.66
C LYS A 741 15.24 -56.86 25.52
N PRO A 742 15.41 -57.27 24.27
CA PRO A 742 14.85 -56.58 23.12
C PRO A 742 13.32 -56.63 23.15
N GLN A 743 12.66 -55.57 22.73
CA GLN A 743 11.20 -55.46 22.64
C GLN A 743 10.76 -54.62 21.46
N ALA A 744 9.56 -54.94 20.96
CA ALA A 744 8.86 -54.14 19.94
C ALA A 744 7.37 -54.08 20.27
N ASP A 745 6.81 -52.90 20.46
CA ASP A 745 5.37 -52.68 20.64
C ASP A 745 4.80 -52.04 19.38
N LEU A 746 3.71 -52.57 18.88
CA LEU A 746 3.01 -52.09 17.69
C LEU A 746 1.53 -51.90 18.03
N SER A 747 1.02 -50.71 17.86
CA SER A 747 -0.32 -50.33 18.25
C SER A 747 -1.05 -49.52 17.20
N VAL A 748 -2.34 -49.75 17.10
CA VAL A 748 -3.28 -48.85 16.43
C VAL A 748 -4.04 -48.06 17.50
N VAL A 749 -4.13 -46.77 17.37
CA VAL A 749 -4.73 -45.87 18.37
C VAL A 749 -5.85 -45.04 17.73
N PRO A 750 -7.08 -45.59 17.66
CA PRO A 750 -8.24 -44.79 17.33
C PRO A 750 -8.47 -43.67 18.35
N ALA A 751 -8.88 -42.51 17.89
CA ALA A 751 -9.23 -41.35 18.72
C ALA A 751 -10.67 -40.85 18.41
N ALA A 752 -11.37 -40.42 19.46
CA ALA A 752 -12.72 -39.90 19.38
C ALA A 752 -12.88 -38.65 20.28
N GLY A 753 -13.96 -37.94 20.13
CA GLY A 753 -14.22 -36.68 20.83
C GLY A 753 -13.68 -35.46 20.07
N ASP A 754 -13.09 -34.48 20.79
CA ASP A 754 -12.68 -33.20 20.22
C ASP A 754 -11.27 -33.31 19.58
N THR A 755 -11.17 -33.95 18.41
CA THR A 755 -9.94 -33.96 17.60
C THR A 755 -9.69 -32.59 16.90
N LYS A 756 -10.65 -31.67 17.04
CA LYS A 756 -10.57 -30.26 16.56
C LYS A 756 -10.73 -29.31 17.73
N THR A 757 -9.94 -28.25 17.78
CA THR A 757 -10.15 -27.16 18.71
C THR A 757 -11.08 -26.11 18.11
N LYS A 758 -11.95 -25.50 18.93
CA LYS A 758 -12.71 -24.31 18.57
C LYS A 758 -11.95 -23.10 19.11
N ILE A 759 -11.79 -22.09 18.27
CA ILE A 759 -11.07 -20.86 18.58
C ILE A 759 -12.03 -19.71 18.35
N ASP A 760 -12.27 -18.89 19.38
CA ASP A 760 -13.04 -17.66 19.32
C ASP A 760 -12.06 -16.47 19.35
N VAL A 761 -12.25 -15.53 18.42
CA VAL A 761 -11.33 -14.40 18.22
C VAL A 761 -12.12 -13.10 18.20
N ARG A 762 -11.57 -12.07 18.83
CA ARG A 762 -12.10 -10.70 18.81
C ARG A 762 -10.97 -9.68 18.77
N THR A 763 -11.18 -8.58 18.07
CA THR A 763 -10.25 -7.46 18.05
C THR A 763 -10.71 -6.41 19.05
N PRO A 764 -9.86 -5.97 19.99
CA PRO A 764 -10.21 -4.88 20.90
C PRO A 764 -10.67 -3.63 20.15
N GLY A 765 -11.82 -3.08 20.52
CA GLY A 765 -12.41 -1.89 19.87
C GLY A 765 -13.26 -2.18 18.64
N VAL A 766 -13.33 -3.41 18.15
CA VAL A 766 -14.24 -3.84 17.08
C VAL A 766 -15.38 -4.66 17.69
N ASN A 767 -16.62 -4.24 17.46
CA ASN A 767 -17.80 -4.95 17.99
C ASN A 767 -18.19 -6.13 17.07
N ALA A 768 -17.28 -7.09 16.94
CA ALA A 768 -17.48 -8.33 16.21
C ALA A 768 -16.61 -9.43 16.82
N SER A 769 -16.98 -10.67 16.55
CA SER A 769 -16.20 -11.85 16.89
C SER A 769 -16.28 -12.87 15.77
N ASP A 770 -15.23 -13.64 15.63
CA ASP A 770 -15.15 -14.76 14.70
C ASP A 770 -14.88 -16.05 15.45
N SER A 771 -15.36 -17.16 14.92
CA SER A 771 -15.20 -18.47 15.50
C SER A 771 -14.79 -19.45 14.42
N MET A 772 -13.79 -20.27 14.73
CA MET A 772 -13.26 -21.26 13.80
C MET A 772 -12.96 -22.59 14.49
N LYS A 773 -13.05 -23.70 13.75
CA LYS A 773 -12.66 -25.03 14.22
C LYS A 773 -11.43 -25.49 13.45
N ARG A 774 -10.41 -25.94 14.19
CA ARG A 774 -9.13 -26.38 13.63
C ARG A 774 -8.74 -27.75 14.12
N ARG A 775 -8.28 -28.61 13.20
CA ARG A 775 -7.80 -29.97 13.52
C ARG A 775 -6.48 -29.86 14.28
N VAL A 776 -6.35 -30.59 15.39
CA VAL A 776 -5.13 -30.66 16.23
C VAL A 776 -4.53 -32.05 16.26
N MET A 777 -5.31 -33.08 15.90
CA MET A 777 -4.87 -34.46 15.78
C MET A 777 -5.75 -35.24 14.81
N ASP A 778 -5.23 -36.35 14.32
CA ASP A 778 -5.97 -37.31 13.50
C ASP A 778 -6.82 -38.25 14.34
N THR A 779 -7.84 -38.85 13.74
CA THR A 779 -8.75 -39.77 14.38
C THR A 779 -8.18 -41.18 14.52
N THR A 780 -7.03 -41.47 13.91
CA THR A 780 -6.34 -42.76 14.03
C THR A 780 -4.85 -42.55 13.84
N SER A 781 -4.05 -43.11 14.72
CA SER A 781 -2.60 -43.19 14.59
C SER A 781 -2.10 -44.65 14.72
N PHE A 782 -0.90 -44.87 14.19
CA PHE A 782 -0.12 -46.07 14.37
C PHE A 782 1.08 -45.72 15.25
N ASP A 783 1.24 -46.41 16.34
CA ASP A 783 2.35 -46.23 17.27
C ASP A 783 3.26 -47.46 17.27
N GLY A 784 4.56 -47.25 17.15
CA GLY A 784 5.59 -48.28 17.24
C GLY A 784 6.64 -47.90 18.28
N VAL A 785 7.02 -48.81 19.14
CA VAL A 785 8.11 -48.63 20.08
C VAL A 785 9.08 -49.81 19.93
N PHE A 786 10.36 -49.52 19.74
CA PHE A 786 11.44 -50.50 19.64
C PHE A 786 12.44 -50.18 20.73
N GLY A 787 12.80 -51.17 21.54
CA GLY A 787 13.68 -50.92 22.66
C GLY A 787 14.52 -52.13 23.04
N VAL A 788 15.52 -51.86 23.85
CA VAL A 788 16.31 -52.85 24.53
C VAL A 788 16.50 -52.45 25.99
N GLU A 789 16.24 -53.36 26.91
CA GLU A 789 16.53 -53.20 28.32
C GLU A 789 17.63 -54.17 28.73
N VAL A 790 18.58 -53.71 29.53
CA VAL A 790 19.62 -54.51 30.13
C VAL A 790 19.55 -54.41 31.64
N GLN A 791 19.54 -55.53 32.34
CA GLN A 791 19.44 -55.58 33.79
C GLN A 791 20.54 -56.49 34.37
N LYS A 792 21.11 -56.00 35.46
CA LYS A 792 21.96 -56.85 36.35
C LYS A 792 21.69 -56.41 37.80
N ASP A 793 21.43 -57.43 38.64
CA ASP A 793 21.09 -57.28 40.04
C ASP A 793 19.91 -56.27 40.19
N ASN A 794 20.10 -55.14 40.93
CA ASN A 794 19.11 -54.14 41.23
C ASN A 794 19.08 -52.99 40.21
N VAL A 795 19.91 -53.05 39.15
CA VAL A 795 20.06 -51.93 38.21
C VAL A 795 19.56 -52.32 36.82
N SER A 796 18.75 -51.49 36.19
CA SER A 796 18.36 -51.64 34.80
C SER A 796 18.66 -50.37 34.02
N PHE A 797 19.03 -50.56 32.77
CA PHE A 797 19.17 -49.50 31.75
C PHE A 797 18.36 -49.86 30.52
N GLY A 798 17.71 -48.89 29.91
CA GLY A 798 16.96 -49.09 28.69
C GLY A 798 17.25 -48.02 27.67
N LEU A 799 17.12 -48.42 26.39
CA LEU A 799 17.14 -47.50 25.27
C LEU A 799 15.92 -47.82 24.38
N GLY A 800 15.11 -46.84 24.08
CA GLY A 800 13.92 -46.96 23.27
C GLY A 800 13.88 -45.95 22.12
N TYR A 801 13.33 -46.38 21.00
CA TYR A 801 12.96 -45.53 19.87
C TYR A 801 11.47 -45.72 19.64
N ASN A 802 10.73 -44.59 19.57
CA ASN A 802 9.32 -44.60 19.28
C ASN A 802 9.03 -43.87 17.99
N ILE A 803 8.06 -44.37 17.24
CA ILE A 803 7.50 -43.75 16.04
C ILE A 803 5.99 -43.68 16.16
N GLN A 804 5.42 -42.57 15.74
CA GLN A 804 3.99 -42.37 15.60
C GLN A 804 3.70 -41.93 14.16
N ALA A 805 2.71 -42.48 13.51
CA ALA A 805 2.31 -42.08 12.18
C ALA A 805 0.79 -42.01 12.07
N SER A 806 0.29 -40.95 11.47
CA SER A 806 -1.10 -40.78 11.11
C SER A 806 -1.19 -40.08 9.74
N GLU A 807 -2.38 -39.78 9.28
CA GLU A 807 -2.62 -39.17 7.97
C GLU A 807 -1.83 -37.84 7.78
N HIS A 808 -1.84 -36.98 8.80
CA HIS A 808 -1.23 -35.63 8.74
C HIS A 808 -0.06 -35.46 9.72
N GLN A 809 0.25 -36.43 10.54
CA GLN A 809 1.25 -36.31 11.60
C GLN A 809 2.23 -37.47 11.61
N THR A 810 3.51 -37.14 11.79
CA THR A 810 4.57 -38.11 12.01
C THR A 810 5.41 -37.69 13.20
N GLY A 811 5.49 -38.54 14.22
CA GLY A 811 6.31 -38.34 15.42
C GLY A 811 7.39 -39.40 15.53
N GLN A 812 8.50 -39.04 16.11
CA GLN A 812 9.56 -39.96 16.48
C GLN A 812 10.22 -39.49 17.79
N GLY A 813 10.76 -40.39 18.52
CA GLY A 813 11.44 -40.05 19.75
C GLY A 813 12.43 -41.10 20.22
N VAL A 814 13.28 -40.71 21.13
CA VAL A 814 14.26 -41.56 21.79
C VAL A 814 14.09 -41.44 23.28
N THR A 815 14.14 -42.53 23.99
CA THR A 815 14.10 -42.60 25.45
C THR A 815 15.31 -43.37 25.97
N ALA A 816 15.94 -42.88 27.03
CA ALA A 816 16.94 -43.58 27.78
C ALA A 816 16.42 -43.72 29.21
N SER A 817 16.32 -44.95 29.71
CA SER A 817 15.76 -45.25 31.01
C SER A 817 16.82 -45.81 31.97
N PHE A 818 16.66 -45.49 33.20
CA PHE A 818 17.40 -46.03 34.34
C PHE A 818 16.43 -46.41 35.45
N MET A 819 16.67 -47.55 36.09
CA MET A 819 15.89 -47.98 37.23
C MET A 819 16.81 -48.63 38.27
N TYR A 820 16.53 -48.32 39.54
CA TYR A 820 17.17 -48.94 40.71
C TYR A 820 16.09 -49.47 41.65
N LYS A 821 16.28 -50.75 42.02
CA LYS A 821 15.41 -51.47 42.93
C LYS A 821 16.05 -51.51 44.29
N PHE A 822 15.33 -51.06 45.34
CA PHE A 822 15.81 -51.11 46.71
C PHE A 822 15.41 -52.36 47.46
#